data_2fff20ec3c3c9b713c4749ac356769e9
#
_entry.id   2fff20ec3c3c9b713c4749ac356769e9
#
_cell.length_a   1.000
_cell.length_b   1.000
_cell.length_c   1.000
_cell.angle_alpha   90.00
_cell.angle_beta   90.00
_cell.angle_gamma   90.00
#
_symmetry.space_group_name_H-M   'P 1'
#
loop_
_entity.id
_entity.type
_entity.pdbx_description
1 polymer ?
#
loop_
_entity_poly.entity_id
_entity_poly.type
_entity_poly.pdbx_seq_one_letter_code
_entity_poly.pdbx_strand_id
1 'polypeptide(L)'
;MRSKRPTAPAGKNTTKAVKGGFSIGKLILTLIIVLLVVVILFTVGFFLLVQFTPFNAAKMNDFNSPTVVYDGNGQKYITIGNGSSSIPYQDIPKDLQNALVATEDHTFWSSPSSIDFRSILRAAYVDLLAGGADQGASTIQEQLAKMVYLTDNKSISYKVKQVVLGVQLSRHYTKQEILTMYLNRVFLGSNATGVEQAAKLYFGVDLRKDPHLTLDQAALLAGLPQAPSAYDPLLHPHAAIARRNIVLQNMANYGYISQAKADWAMKQPLGVSAHSMGESGWSQHPLFTNFLFDWAQRHGISPEELSQGGLKIYTTIDPNVQAALHQVFFTNKYDNDWPGPTTGTVVEGGAIFLDPKTGAILGAAGSRKQDYTRLGIDRVYSLSSPGSSIKPIMDYGPAIESGKWNYLSVLDDTPHDFGGGYTPENWNPNAPPKITLQYGIQWSQNVASVWLLQQIGIQNGVSFAENDGIPVSQQASHQLGIAIGGNLDVSPIMMAQAYEPFDDNGVQMEAHLINKIVNASGQVIYRDPVQAKQVMTPHTAHVLTRLMQDVVDFGTGQLAQIQGWGVAGKTGTVQYSPGLVGNHPNWVRTGWFDGYTPNIVGSIYIGYDVTTPEHHMSWVTLDPSGNAAELWRDVMVNALAGQTPQQFPEGPYPYATGLPNAAMNTSQPISGLQASYNASQNQVILNWKANGQNNGWVYQISRAEDSSSNASNSNNSASNTTNNSSSANSSNSSSSSLTFIGQTQNTTFVDPGVVQGNTYTYQVQAYDPSTQQTVGSPLTVTINVPSATLPNQGNGPGNNNPGNPPGQGPNGPGSGQGNGTGPGNTTGNNTNGGNPGNTTGNSSSTGNTGSPPSPPAPGGQGNSVPVGNSVLPTSAPAPSKPKSSKH
;
A
#
# COMPACT_ATOMS: atom_id res chain seq x y z
N MET A 1 -79.65 -45.96 -54.99
CA MET A 1 -79.91 -47.40 -54.98
C MET A 1 -79.20 -47.91 -53.71
N ARG A 2 -79.98 -48.32 -52.75
CA ARG A 2 -80.13 -49.61 -52.11
C ARG A 2 -78.77 -50.39 -52.16
N SER A 3 -78.17 -51.01 -51.13
CA SER A 3 -78.79 -51.93 -50.19
C SER A 3 -77.79 -52.49 -49.17
N LYS A 4 -78.26 -52.66 -47.98
CA LYS A 4 -78.17 -53.81 -47.07
C LYS A 4 -76.97 -53.90 -46.11
N ARG A 5 -77.26 -53.80 -44.85
CA ARG A 5 -76.63 -54.48 -43.65
C ARG A 5 -76.55 -55.99 -43.83
N PRO A 6 -75.71 -56.66 -43.11
CA PRO A 6 -76.30 -57.57 -42.10
C PRO A 6 -75.59 -57.40 -40.69
N THR A 7 -76.35 -57.96 -39.79
CA THR A 7 -76.39 -58.01 -38.38
C THR A 7 -75.26 -58.82 -37.68
N ALA A 8 -75.03 -58.42 -36.40
CA ALA A 8 -74.19 -58.95 -35.36
C ALA A 8 -74.18 -60.43 -35.02
N PRO A 9 -73.27 -60.91 -34.24
CA PRO A 9 -73.73 -61.39 -32.93
C PRO A 9 -72.90 -60.86 -31.74
N ALA A 10 -73.61 -60.86 -30.61
CA ALA A 10 -73.11 -60.35 -29.27
C ALA A 10 -72.07 -61.29 -28.67
N GLY A 11 -70.97 -60.77 -28.35
CA GLY A 11 -70.01 -61.39 -27.47
C GLY A 11 -70.05 -60.72 -26.10
N LYS A 12 -70.38 -61.46 -25.08
CA LYS A 12 -70.35 -61.07 -23.68
C LYS A 12 -68.90 -60.78 -23.22
N ASN A 13 -68.48 -59.48 -23.09
CA ASN A 13 -67.30 -59.16 -22.39
C ASN A 13 -67.59 -58.82 -20.92
N THR A 14 -67.21 -59.80 -20.06
CA THR A 14 -67.13 -59.59 -18.61
C THR A 14 -65.89 -58.69 -18.29
N THR A 15 -66.12 -57.44 -18.13
CA THR A 15 -65.15 -56.56 -17.52
C THR A 15 -65.04 -56.80 -16.03
N LYS A 16 -64.05 -57.57 -15.59
CA LYS A 16 -63.58 -57.57 -14.19
C LYS A 16 -63.11 -56.15 -13.79
N ALA A 17 -63.92 -55.41 -13.09
CA ALA A 17 -63.56 -54.22 -12.41
C ALA A 17 -62.52 -54.60 -11.31
N VAL A 18 -61.24 -54.24 -11.56
CA VAL A 18 -60.20 -54.26 -10.55
C VAL A 18 -60.51 -53.10 -9.58
N LYS A 19 -61.20 -53.39 -8.48
CA LYS A 19 -61.29 -52.52 -7.28
C LYS A 19 -59.96 -52.52 -6.60
N GLY A 20 -58.99 -51.78 -7.11
CA GLY A 20 -57.78 -51.39 -6.38
C GLY A 20 -58.07 -50.13 -5.55
N GLY A 21 -58.70 -50.33 -4.42
CA GLY A 21 -58.81 -49.28 -3.40
C GLY A 21 -57.44 -48.93 -2.88
N PHE A 22 -56.99 -47.72 -3.22
CA PHE A 22 -55.75 -47.14 -2.69
C PHE A 22 -55.91 -46.96 -1.19
N SER A 23 -55.40 -47.94 -0.40
CA SER A 23 -55.43 -47.84 1.07
C SER A 23 -54.42 -46.84 1.50
N ILE A 24 -54.86 -45.65 1.91
CA ILE A 24 -54.05 -44.58 2.49
C ILE A 24 -53.13 -45.11 3.61
N GLY A 25 -53.62 -46.07 4.40
CA GLY A 25 -52.83 -46.75 5.42
C GLY A 25 -51.60 -47.52 4.89
N LYS A 26 -51.76 -48.21 3.69
CA LYS A 26 -50.64 -48.88 3.05
C LYS A 26 -49.61 -47.87 2.51
N LEU A 27 -50.06 -46.72 1.97
CA LEU A 27 -49.20 -45.66 1.49
C LEU A 27 -48.40 -45.07 2.64
N ILE A 28 -49.05 -44.72 3.78
CA ILE A 28 -48.38 -44.19 4.96
C ILE A 28 -47.39 -45.22 5.53
N LEU A 29 -47.76 -46.49 5.62
CA LEU A 29 -46.84 -47.53 6.09
C LEU A 29 -45.63 -47.68 5.15
N THR A 30 -45.83 -47.64 3.84
CA THR A 30 -44.72 -47.68 2.85
C THR A 30 -43.80 -46.46 3.02
N LEU A 31 -44.35 -45.26 3.18
CA LEU A 31 -43.56 -44.04 3.42
C LEU A 31 -42.78 -44.14 4.69
N ILE A 32 -43.36 -44.67 5.80
CA ILE A 32 -42.65 -44.89 7.07
C ILE A 32 -41.52 -45.92 6.88
N ILE A 33 -41.76 -47.03 6.18
CA ILE A 33 -40.72 -48.03 5.90
C ILE A 33 -39.60 -47.44 5.04
N VAL A 34 -39.92 -46.68 3.99
CA VAL A 34 -38.94 -46.02 3.15
C VAL A 34 -38.12 -45.01 3.95
N LEU A 35 -38.76 -44.19 4.81
CA LEU A 35 -38.10 -43.26 5.70
C LEU A 35 -37.18 -44.01 6.68
N LEU A 36 -37.61 -45.12 7.22
CA LEU A 36 -36.82 -45.92 8.16
C LEU A 36 -35.58 -46.53 7.49
N VAL A 37 -35.75 -47.04 6.26
CA VAL A 37 -34.63 -47.55 5.41
C VAL A 37 -33.65 -46.43 5.09
N VAL A 38 -34.13 -45.24 4.71
CA VAL A 38 -33.28 -44.09 4.45
C VAL A 38 -32.49 -43.68 5.70
N VAL A 39 -33.14 -43.65 6.85
CA VAL A 39 -32.47 -43.35 8.14
C VAL A 39 -31.40 -44.40 8.48
N ILE A 40 -31.70 -45.69 8.26
CA ILE A 40 -30.71 -46.77 8.47
C ILE A 40 -29.54 -46.63 7.52
N LEU A 41 -29.79 -46.42 6.23
CA LEU A 41 -28.69 -46.23 5.23
C LEU A 41 -27.86 -45.02 5.55
N PHE A 42 -28.50 -43.94 5.96
CA PHE A 42 -27.77 -42.71 6.38
C PHE A 42 -26.90 -42.96 7.63
N THR A 43 -27.46 -43.64 8.63
CA THR A 43 -26.73 -43.95 9.86
C THR A 43 -25.53 -44.87 9.61
N VAL A 44 -25.74 -45.92 8.79
CA VAL A 44 -24.64 -46.84 8.40
C VAL A 44 -23.59 -46.11 7.57
N GLY A 45 -24.03 -45.32 6.58
CA GLY A 45 -23.13 -44.51 5.76
C GLY A 45 -22.31 -43.51 6.58
N PHE A 46 -22.98 -42.85 7.53
CA PHE A 46 -22.27 -41.92 8.44
C PHE A 46 -21.27 -42.65 9.35
N PHE A 47 -21.64 -43.81 9.89
CA PHE A 47 -20.74 -44.62 10.72
C PHE A 47 -19.51 -45.09 9.94
N LEU A 48 -19.70 -45.49 8.67
CA LEU A 48 -18.60 -45.87 7.76
C LEU A 48 -17.72 -44.64 7.47
N LEU A 49 -18.29 -43.46 7.20
CA LEU A 49 -17.53 -42.22 7.04
C LEU A 49 -16.68 -41.90 8.27
N VAL A 50 -17.24 -41.99 9.48
CA VAL A 50 -16.48 -41.79 10.72
C VAL A 50 -15.34 -42.79 10.84
N GLN A 51 -15.59 -44.08 10.49
CA GLN A 51 -14.58 -45.14 10.62
C GLN A 51 -13.43 -45.01 9.60
N PHE A 52 -13.72 -44.59 8.38
CA PHE A 52 -12.73 -44.52 7.30
C PHE A 52 -12.13 -43.13 7.09
N THR A 53 -12.63 -42.06 7.77
CA THR A 53 -11.99 -40.76 7.69
C THR A 53 -10.70 -40.77 8.52
N PRO A 54 -9.53 -40.48 7.91
CA PRO A 54 -8.26 -40.45 8.64
C PRO A 54 -8.26 -39.36 9.72
N PHE A 55 -7.93 -39.75 10.94
CA PHE A 55 -7.73 -38.82 12.05
C PHE A 55 -6.26 -38.73 12.40
N ASN A 56 -5.70 -37.53 12.29
CA ASN A 56 -4.29 -37.28 12.59
C ASN A 56 -4.17 -36.52 13.93
N ALA A 57 -3.94 -37.28 15.04
CA ALA A 57 -3.77 -36.68 16.36
C ALA A 57 -2.54 -35.75 16.44
N ALA A 58 -1.51 -35.96 15.61
CA ALA A 58 -0.33 -35.10 15.62
C ALA A 58 -0.67 -33.63 15.27
N LYS A 59 -1.68 -33.39 14.43
CA LYS A 59 -2.16 -32.03 14.14
C LYS A 59 -2.65 -31.28 15.36
N MET A 60 -3.07 -31.99 16.42
CA MET A 60 -3.46 -31.37 17.68
C MET A 60 -2.25 -30.80 18.44
N ASN A 61 -1.03 -31.31 18.19
CA ASN A 61 0.20 -30.85 18.83
C ASN A 61 0.88 -29.73 18.05
N ASP A 62 0.64 -29.61 16.74
CA ASP A 62 1.25 -28.61 15.86
C ASP A 62 0.82 -27.18 16.21
N PHE A 63 -0.22 -27.04 16.99
CA PHE A 63 -0.81 -25.76 17.36
C PHE A 63 -0.02 -24.94 18.42
N ASN A 64 0.95 -25.55 19.07
CA ASN A 64 1.80 -24.83 20.03
C ASN A 64 2.95 -24.06 19.36
N SER A 65 3.06 -24.13 18.04
CA SER A 65 4.05 -23.40 17.27
C SER A 65 3.47 -22.07 16.80
N PRO A 66 4.16 -20.95 16.99
CA PRO A 66 3.70 -19.68 16.43
C PRO A 66 3.65 -19.73 14.90
N THR A 67 2.80 -18.94 14.30
CA THR A 67 2.89 -18.64 12.86
C THR A 67 4.15 -17.83 12.62
N VAL A 68 4.98 -18.27 11.69
CA VAL A 68 6.24 -17.60 11.31
C VAL A 68 6.05 -16.92 9.97
N VAL A 69 6.32 -15.61 9.92
CA VAL A 69 6.31 -14.83 8.70
C VAL A 69 7.75 -14.61 8.25
N TYR A 70 7.98 -14.88 6.99
CA TYR A 70 9.27 -14.72 6.31
C TYR A 70 9.21 -13.51 5.38
N ASP A 71 10.30 -12.77 5.31
CA ASP A 71 10.47 -11.65 4.39
C ASP A 71 10.69 -12.11 2.92
N GLY A 72 10.86 -11.16 2.02
CA GLY A 72 11.13 -11.39 0.60
C GLY A 72 12.42 -12.18 0.34
N ASN A 73 13.39 -12.17 1.26
CA ASN A 73 14.64 -12.92 1.20
C ASN A 73 14.50 -14.33 1.82
N GLY A 74 13.32 -14.69 2.32
CA GLY A 74 13.07 -15.96 2.99
C GLY A 74 13.66 -16.03 4.40
N GLN A 75 14.05 -14.90 4.99
CA GLN A 75 14.49 -14.84 6.38
C GLN A 75 13.30 -14.67 7.30
N LYS A 76 13.39 -15.18 8.53
CA LYS A 76 12.34 -14.99 9.53
C LYS A 76 12.24 -13.51 9.89
N TYR A 77 11.05 -12.93 9.67
CA TYR A 77 10.78 -11.51 9.91
C TYR A 77 10.04 -11.29 11.22
N ILE A 78 8.82 -11.86 11.36
CA ILE A 78 8.03 -11.78 12.59
C ILE A 78 7.44 -13.13 12.97
N THR A 79 6.91 -13.21 14.21
CA THR A 79 6.05 -14.30 14.65
C THR A 79 4.69 -13.76 15.05
N ILE A 80 3.63 -14.44 14.62
CA ILE A 80 2.25 -14.15 15.01
C ILE A 80 1.83 -15.20 16.03
N GLY A 81 1.27 -14.75 17.15
CA GLY A 81 0.92 -15.62 18.26
C GLY A 81 2.15 -16.03 19.10
N ASN A 82 1.92 -16.21 20.38
CA ASN A 82 2.95 -16.69 21.30
C ASN A 82 2.73 -18.17 21.51
N GLY A 83 3.54 -19.02 20.91
CA GLY A 83 3.45 -20.49 21.00
C GLY A 83 3.45 -21.10 22.41
N SER A 84 3.58 -20.29 23.47
CA SER A 84 3.65 -20.73 24.85
C SER A 84 2.50 -20.25 25.76
N SER A 85 1.42 -19.69 25.21
CA SER A 85 0.31 -19.14 26.02
C SER A 85 -0.78 -20.14 26.35
N SER A 86 -0.58 -21.42 26.08
CA SER A 86 -1.53 -22.46 26.50
C SER A 86 -1.58 -22.59 28.03
N ILE A 87 -2.79 -22.62 28.59
CA ILE A 87 -3.03 -22.84 30.00
C ILE A 87 -3.69 -24.22 30.22
N PRO A 88 -3.37 -24.94 31.32
CA PRO A 88 -3.99 -26.22 31.63
C PRO A 88 -5.43 -25.99 32.11
N TYR A 89 -6.22 -27.06 32.10
CA TYR A 89 -7.65 -27.02 32.45
C TYR A 89 -7.93 -26.36 33.80
N GLN A 90 -7.09 -26.62 34.80
CA GLN A 90 -7.25 -26.11 36.17
C GLN A 90 -7.08 -24.57 36.25
N ASP A 91 -6.35 -23.98 35.32
CA ASP A 91 -6.10 -22.53 35.27
C ASP A 91 -7.17 -21.80 34.45
N ILE A 92 -8.13 -22.54 33.87
CA ILE A 92 -9.25 -21.92 33.11
C ILE A 92 -10.35 -21.56 34.12
N PRO A 93 -10.71 -20.27 34.29
CA PRO A 93 -11.74 -19.85 35.24
C PRO A 93 -13.06 -20.58 35.04
N LYS A 94 -13.68 -21.04 36.15
CA LYS A 94 -14.91 -21.85 36.10
C LYS A 94 -16.07 -21.10 35.43
N ASP A 95 -16.19 -19.79 35.70
CA ASP A 95 -17.24 -18.97 35.11
C ASP A 95 -17.06 -18.85 33.58
N LEU A 96 -15.81 -18.83 33.08
CA LEU A 96 -15.52 -18.83 31.64
C LEU A 96 -15.91 -20.18 30.98
N GLN A 97 -15.59 -21.32 31.65
CA GLN A 97 -16.02 -22.65 31.17
C GLN A 97 -17.55 -22.71 31.07
N ASN A 98 -18.26 -22.26 32.11
CA ASN A 98 -19.71 -22.25 32.15
C ASN A 98 -20.33 -21.29 31.13
N ALA A 99 -19.78 -20.10 30.97
CA ALA A 99 -20.22 -19.10 30.01
C ALA A 99 -20.10 -19.60 28.55
N LEU A 100 -18.95 -20.22 28.22
CA LEU A 100 -18.75 -20.80 26.90
C LEU A 100 -19.74 -21.93 26.60
N VAL A 101 -19.86 -22.89 27.55
CA VAL A 101 -20.77 -24.03 27.39
C VAL A 101 -22.22 -23.55 27.32
N ALA A 102 -22.65 -22.60 28.14
CA ALA A 102 -24.00 -22.04 28.09
C ALA A 102 -24.33 -21.36 26.75
N THR A 103 -23.30 -20.85 26.02
CA THR A 103 -23.52 -20.06 24.82
C THR A 103 -23.30 -20.86 23.55
N GLU A 104 -22.22 -21.65 23.47
CA GLU A 104 -21.83 -22.37 22.28
C GLU A 104 -22.41 -23.80 22.21
N ASP A 105 -22.51 -24.50 23.33
CA ASP A 105 -22.96 -25.89 23.36
C ASP A 105 -23.49 -26.27 24.78
N HIS A 106 -24.71 -25.87 25.09
CA HIS A 106 -25.32 -26.11 26.40
C HIS A 106 -25.46 -27.60 26.75
N THR A 107 -25.37 -28.49 25.76
CA THR A 107 -25.41 -29.95 25.95
C THR A 107 -24.04 -30.58 26.09
N PHE A 108 -22.97 -29.81 26.00
CA PHE A 108 -21.58 -30.29 26.00
C PHE A 108 -21.28 -31.31 27.09
N TRP A 109 -21.63 -31.03 28.35
CA TRP A 109 -21.34 -31.92 29.45
C TRP A 109 -22.29 -33.16 29.52
N SER A 110 -23.54 -33.02 29.07
CA SER A 110 -24.56 -34.05 29.17
C SER A 110 -24.63 -34.99 27.95
N SER A 111 -24.20 -34.54 26.78
CA SER A 111 -24.23 -35.35 25.57
C SER A 111 -23.13 -36.42 25.61
N PRO A 112 -23.45 -37.73 25.44
CA PRO A 112 -22.44 -38.78 25.35
C PRO A 112 -21.65 -38.78 24.04
N SER A 113 -22.14 -38.07 23.02
CA SER A 113 -21.52 -37.95 21.66
C SER A 113 -21.46 -36.50 21.25
N SER A 114 -20.56 -36.19 20.35
CA SER A 114 -20.42 -34.86 19.73
C SER A 114 -21.57 -34.49 18.81
N ILE A 115 -22.59 -35.31 18.68
CA ILE A 115 -23.72 -35.11 17.76
C ILE A 115 -24.97 -34.76 18.59
N ASP A 116 -25.37 -33.50 18.54
CA ASP A 116 -26.72 -33.10 18.96
C ASP A 116 -27.70 -33.24 17.77
N PHE A 117 -28.29 -34.44 17.67
CA PHE A 117 -29.27 -34.70 16.61
C PHE A 117 -30.48 -33.76 16.64
N ARG A 118 -30.84 -33.21 17.83
CA ARG A 118 -31.96 -32.29 17.97
C ARG A 118 -31.64 -30.94 17.39
N SER A 119 -30.43 -30.45 17.65
CA SER A 119 -29.94 -29.20 17.09
C SER A 119 -29.72 -29.29 15.58
N ILE A 120 -29.23 -30.43 15.06
CA ILE A 120 -29.12 -30.69 13.62
C ILE A 120 -30.48 -30.68 12.92
N LEU A 121 -31.46 -31.38 13.49
CA LEU A 121 -32.83 -31.42 12.95
C LEU A 121 -33.51 -30.06 13.02
N ARG A 122 -33.30 -29.33 14.13
CA ARG A 122 -33.82 -27.95 14.26
C ARG A 122 -33.19 -27.00 13.29
N ALA A 123 -31.86 -27.05 13.10
CA ALA A 123 -31.14 -26.22 12.13
C ALA A 123 -31.60 -26.54 10.69
N ALA A 124 -31.68 -27.82 10.33
CA ALA A 124 -32.20 -28.25 9.02
C ALA A 124 -33.64 -27.77 8.78
N TYR A 125 -34.49 -27.79 9.80
CA TYR A 125 -35.89 -27.32 9.74
C TYR A 125 -35.94 -25.77 9.57
N VAL A 126 -35.13 -25.05 10.33
CA VAL A 126 -35.07 -23.58 10.28
C VAL A 126 -34.44 -23.10 8.97
N ASP A 127 -33.35 -23.74 8.51
CA ASP A 127 -32.67 -23.41 7.25
C ASP A 127 -33.61 -23.70 6.04
N LEU A 128 -34.42 -24.74 6.12
CA LEU A 128 -35.42 -25.05 5.10
C LEU A 128 -36.54 -24.01 5.04
N LEU A 129 -36.93 -23.43 6.19
CA LEU A 129 -38.00 -22.42 6.25
C LEU A 129 -37.53 -20.99 6.01
N ALA A 130 -36.29 -20.69 6.39
CA ALA A 130 -35.72 -19.32 6.30
C ALA A 130 -34.93 -19.05 5.03
N GLY A 131 -34.64 -20.06 4.22
CA GLY A 131 -33.90 -19.89 2.95
C GLY A 131 -32.45 -19.43 3.10
N GLY A 132 -31.84 -19.62 4.30
CA GLY A 132 -30.46 -19.24 4.54
C GLY A 132 -29.88 -19.92 5.79
N ALA A 133 -28.60 -20.27 5.75
CA ALA A 133 -27.87 -21.01 6.78
C ALA A 133 -27.29 -20.08 7.87
N ASP A 134 -28.17 -19.48 8.71
CA ASP A 134 -27.75 -18.40 9.61
C ASP A 134 -27.77 -18.73 11.13
N GLN A 135 -28.00 -19.98 11.54
CA GLN A 135 -27.97 -20.31 12.97
C GLN A 135 -26.89 -21.32 13.34
N GLY A 136 -25.97 -20.89 14.24
CA GLY A 136 -24.90 -21.69 14.81
C GLY A 136 -25.41 -22.90 15.61
N ALA A 137 -25.47 -24.06 14.94
CA ALA A 137 -25.79 -25.36 15.55
C ALA A 137 -24.54 -26.26 15.65
N SER A 138 -23.35 -25.70 15.69
CA SER A 138 -22.09 -26.45 15.77
C SER A 138 -21.69 -26.64 17.22
N THR A 139 -21.36 -27.89 17.58
CA THR A 139 -20.82 -28.22 18.92
C THR A 139 -19.39 -27.71 19.10
N ILE A 140 -18.89 -27.60 20.33
CA ILE A 140 -17.52 -27.24 20.66
C ILE A 140 -16.52 -28.16 19.94
N GLN A 141 -16.80 -29.46 19.85
CA GLN A 141 -15.97 -30.42 19.12
C GLN A 141 -15.91 -30.14 17.62
N GLU A 142 -17.05 -29.79 17.02
CA GLU A 142 -17.12 -29.45 15.60
C GLU A 142 -16.37 -28.16 15.30
N GLN A 143 -16.48 -27.18 16.20
CA GLN A 143 -15.72 -25.93 16.07
C GLN A 143 -14.21 -26.18 16.21
N LEU A 144 -13.78 -27.00 17.18
CA LEU A 144 -12.38 -27.39 17.33
C LEU A 144 -11.88 -28.19 16.12
N ALA A 145 -12.72 -29.10 15.58
CA ALA A 145 -12.39 -29.83 14.35
C ALA A 145 -12.20 -28.91 13.15
N LYS A 146 -13.04 -27.89 13.05
CA LYS A 146 -12.88 -26.83 12.02
C LYS A 146 -11.52 -26.15 12.16
N MET A 147 -11.19 -25.64 13.35
CA MET A 147 -9.94 -24.94 13.62
C MET A 147 -8.68 -25.74 13.30
N VAL A 148 -8.70 -27.06 13.50
CA VAL A 148 -7.48 -27.89 13.40
C VAL A 148 -7.33 -28.61 12.05
N TYR A 149 -8.42 -29.02 11.43
CA TYR A 149 -8.37 -29.94 10.30
C TYR A 149 -8.89 -29.38 8.97
N LEU A 150 -9.66 -28.29 9.00
CA LEU A 150 -10.36 -27.81 7.82
C LEU A 150 -9.91 -26.40 7.44
N THR A 151 -9.61 -26.18 6.16
CA THR A 151 -9.46 -24.86 5.54
C THR A 151 -10.81 -24.38 5.04
N ASP A 152 -11.07 -23.08 5.07
CA ASP A 152 -12.40 -22.50 4.84
C ASP A 152 -12.89 -22.71 3.40
N ASN A 153 -13.75 -23.73 3.23
CA ASN A 153 -14.47 -23.97 1.98
C ASN A 153 -15.91 -24.36 2.35
N LYS A 154 -16.83 -23.39 2.32
CA LYS A 154 -18.24 -23.51 2.77
C LYS A 154 -19.08 -24.43 1.86
N SER A 155 -18.70 -25.70 1.72
CA SER A 155 -19.44 -26.72 0.98
C SER A 155 -20.16 -27.69 1.92
N ILE A 156 -21.19 -28.37 1.42
CA ILE A 156 -21.89 -29.44 2.17
C ILE A 156 -20.91 -30.53 2.60
N SER A 157 -19.93 -30.88 1.75
CA SER A 157 -18.90 -31.86 2.09
C SER A 157 -17.99 -31.39 3.23
N TYR A 158 -17.75 -30.09 3.35
CA TYR A 158 -17.02 -29.46 4.45
C TYR A 158 -17.77 -29.66 5.78
N LYS A 159 -19.09 -29.38 5.81
CA LYS A 159 -19.90 -29.54 7.03
C LYS A 159 -19.95 -31.00 7.47
N VAL A 160 -20.07 -31.95 6.54
CA VAL A 160 -20.02 -33.39 6.87
C VAL A 160 -18.66 -33.78 7.47
N LYS A 161 -17.55 -33.31 6.90
CA LYS A 161 -16.20 -33.55 7.43
C LYS A 161 -16.04 -32.95 8.84
N GLN A 162 -16.56 -31.76 9.08
CA GLN A 162 -16.53 -31.09 10.37
C GLN A 162 -17.21 -31.96 11.46
N VAL A 163 -18.43 -32.47 11.17
CA VAL A 163 -19.16 -33.34 12.09
C VAL A 163 -18.40 -34.65 12.33
N VAL A 164 -17.92 -35.31 11.27
CA VAL A 164 -17.16 -36.57 11.35
C VAL A 164 -15.89 -36.40 12.21
N LEU A 165 -15.13 -35.33 12.01
CA LEU A 165 -13.93 -35.03 12.78
C LEU A 165 -14.25 -34.65 14.23
N GLY A 166 -15.37 -33.95 14.49
CA GLY A 166 -15.88 -33.70 15.85
C GLY A 166 -16.17 -34.97 16.63
N VAL A 167 -16.77 -36.00 15.93
CA VAL A 167 -16.97 -37.32 16.50
C VAL A 167 -15.64 -38.03 16.81
N GLN A 168 -14.68 -37.93 15.87
CA GLN A 168 -13.34 -38.48 16.07
C GLN A 168 -12.66 -37.86 17.30
N LEU A 169 -12.72 -36.55 17.43
CA LEU A 169 -12.19 -35.82 18.61
C LEU A 169 -12.79 -36.39 19.91
N SER A 170 -14.11 -36.56 19.98
CA SER A 170 -14.80 -37.10 21.18
C SER A 170 -14.45 -38.56 21.49
N ARG A 171 -13.93 -39.33 20.54
CA ARG A 171 -13.42 -40.68 20.74
C ARG A 171 -11.99 -40.74 21.29
N HIS A 172 -11.18 -39.71 20.96
CA HIS A 172 -9.75 -39.70 21.29
C HIS A 172 -9.44 -38.86 22.53
N TYR A 173 -10.29 -37.87 22.87
CA TYR A 173 -10.05 -36.91 23.94
C TYR A 173 -11.25 -36.79 24.87
N THR A 174 -10.98 -36.56 26.14
CA THR A 174 -11.99 -36.26 27.16
C THR A 174 -12.61 -34.88 26.90
N LYS A 175 -13.80 -34.62 27.45
CA LYS A 175 -14.45 -33.31 27.32
C LYS A 175 -13.63 -32.19 27.97
N GLN A 176 -12.91 -32.46 29.04
CA GLN A 176 -12.00 -31.47 29.64
C GLN A 176 -10.84 -31.12 28.71
N GLU A 177 -10.22 -32.13 28.09
CA GLU A 177 -9.17 -31.91 27.08
C GLU A 177 -9.69 -31.14 25.87
N ILE A 178 -10.88 -31.49 25.35
CA ILE A 178 -11.50 -30.78 24.21
C ILE A 178 -11.77 -29.32 24.56
N LEU A 179 -12.33 -29.04 25.73
CA LEU A 179 -12.62 -27.68 26.18
C LEU A 179 -11.33 -26.88 26.36
N THR A 180 -10.30 -27.52 26.96
CA THR A 180 -8.97 -26.91 27.11
C THR A 180 -8.35 -26.58 25.78
N MET A 181 -8.36 -27.53 24.83
CA MET A 181 -7.86 -27.33 23.50
C MET A 181 -8.59 -26.23 22.73
N TYR A 182 -9.91 -26.14 22.90
CA TYR A 182 -10.75 -25.11 22.31
C TYR A 182 -10.37 -23.71 22.84
N LEU A 183 -10.42 -23.56 24.18
CA LEU A 183 -10.18 -22.26 24.83
C LEU A 183 -8.76 -21.75 24.67
N ASN A 184 -7.81 -22.63 24.45
CA ASN A 184 -6.43 -22.24 24.11
C ASN A 184 -6.21 -21.87 22.64
N ARG A 185 -7.21 -22.13 21.77
CA ARG A 185 -7.05 -21.99 20.31
C ARG A 185 -8.01 -21.00 19.68
N VAL A 186 -9.13 -20.73 20.32
CA VAL A 186 -10.17 -19.88 19.75
C VAL A 186 -9.64 -18.45 19.58
N PHE A 187 -9.88 -17.88 18.42
CA PHE A 187 -9.58 -16.47 18.14
C PHE A 187 -10.62 -15.59 18.86
N LEU A 188 -10.16 -14.55 19.52
CA LEU A 188 -10.97 -13.71 20.41
C LEU A 188 -10.88 -12.21 20.08
N GLY A 189 -10.56 -11.85 18.85
CA GLY A 189 -10.42 -10.47 18.43
C GLY A 189 -9.05 -9.86 18.73
N SER A 190 -8.75 -8.68 18.18
CA SER A 190 -7.48 -7.97 18.36
C SER A 190 -6.23 -8.86 18.37
N ASN A 191 -6.22 -9.91 17.53
CA ASN A 191 -5.17 -10.92 17.41
C ASN A 191 -4.90 -11.74 18.69
N ALA A 192 -5.85 -11.80 19.61
CA ALA A 192 -5.76 -12.69 20.76
C ALA A 192 -6.23 -14.08 20.37
N THR A 193 -5.31 -15.06 20.41
CA THR A 193 -5.60 -16.48 20.22
C THR A 193 -5.48 -17.21 21.54
N GLY A 194 -6.60 -17.80 21.98
CA GLY A 194 -6.74 -18.41 23.29
C GLY A 194 -7.03 -17.41 24.40
N VAL A 195 -7.68 -17.93 25.44
CA VAL A 195 -8.22 -17.11 26.52
C VAL A 195 -7.15 -16.45 27.39
N GLU A 196 -5.97 -17.03 27.49
CA GLU A 196 -4.85 -16.43 28.21
C GLU A 196 -4.38 -15.11 27.54
N GLN A 197 -4.24 -15.12 26.21
CA GLN A 197 -3.87 -13.91 25.50
C GLN A 197 -4.97 -12.86 25.56
N ALA A 198 -6.24 -13.29 25.43
CA ALA A 198 -7.37 -12.38 25.50
C ALA A 198 -7.52 -11.76 26.88
N ALA A 199 -7.34 -12.53 27.95
CA ALA A 199 -7.38 -12.02 29.33
C ALA A 199 -6.27 -11.00 29.58
N LYS A 200 -5.07 -11.26 29.09
CA LYS A 200 -3.95 -10.31 29.16
C LYS A 200 -4.23 -9.06 28.36
N LEU A 201 -4.67 -9.21 27.10
CA LEU A 201 -4.89 -8.07 26.21
C LEU A 201 -5.99 -7.15 26.74
N TYR A 202 -7.14 -7.71 27.08
CA TYR A 202 -8.32 -6.91 27.39
C TYR A 202 -8.36 -6.43 28.85
N PHE A 203 -7.81 -7.22 29.78
CA PHE A 203 -7.93 -6.98 31.22
C PHE A 203 -6.59 -6.86 31.96
N GLY A 204 -5.47 -7.16 31.33
CA GLY A 204 -4.16 -7.22 31.99
C GLY A 204 -3.98 -8.42 32.90
N VAL A 205 -4.86 -9.42 32.81
CA VAL A 205 -4.88 -10.60 33.70
C VAL A 205 -4.05 -11.74 33.09
N ASP A 206 -3.03 -12.21 33.84
CA ASP A 206 -2.25 -13.41 33.52
C ASP A 206 -2.88 -14.61 34.23
N LEU A 207 -3.70 -15.41 33.50
CA LEU A 207 -4.42 -16.55 34.05
C LEU A 207 -3.51 -17.67 34.59
N ARG A 208 -2.24 -17.70 34.18
CA ARG A 208 -1.25 -18.65 34.76
C ARG A 208 -0.81 -18.25 36.15
N LYS A 209 -0.90 -16.97 36.49
CA LYS A 209 -0.53 -16.44 37.80
C LYS A 209 -1.75 -16.27 38.70
N ASP A 210 -2.84 -15.81 38.11
CA ASP A 210 -4.12 -15.60 38.80
C ASP A 210 -5.25 -16.07 37.87
N PRO A 211 -5.76 -17.32 38.06
CA PRO A 211 -6.80 -17.89 37.19
C PRO A 211 -8.20 -17.35 37.55
N HIS A 212 -8.32 -16.05 37.82
CA HIS A 212 -9.57 -15.39 38.16
C HIS A 212 -9.98 -14.37 37.11
N LEU A 213 -11.24 -14.46 36.70
CA LEU A 213 -11.95 -13.44 35.94
C LEU A 213 -13.23 -13.09 36.64
N THR A 214 -13.66 -11.84 36.61
CA THR A 214 -15.01 -11.49 37.04
C THR A 214 -16.04 -12.12 36.11
N LEU A 215 -17.30 -12.29 36.58
CA LEU A 215 -18.33 -12.94 35.79
C LEU A 215 -18.60 -12.25 34.45
N ASP A 216 -18.57 -10.90 34.42
CA ASP A 216 -18.75 -10.09 33.24
C ASP A 216 -17.56 -10.22 32.27
N GLN A 217 -16.31 -10.30 32.78
CA GLN A 217 -15.12 -10.58 31.96
C GLN A 217 -15.18 -11.98 31.33
N ALA A 218 -15.52 -12.99 32.13
CA ALA A 218 -15.69 -14.36 31.66
C ALA A 218 -16.78 -14.46 30.57
N ALA A 219 -17.91 -13.78 30.76
CA ALA A 219 -19.01 -13.73 29.81
C ALA A 219 -18.62 -12.98 28.53
N LEU A 220 -17.85 -11.91 28.65
CA LEU A 220 -17.31 -11.19 27.48
C LEU A 220 -16.47 -12.13 26.61
N LEU A 221 -15.41 -12.75 27.18
CA LEU A 221 -14.54 -13.67 26.45
C LEU A 221 -15.30 -14.83 25.81
N ALA A 222 -16.26 -15.42 26.51
CA ALA A 222 -17.10 -16.50 26.00
C ALA A 222 -18.03 -16.07 24.86
N GLY A 223 -18.29 -14.78 24.72
CA GLY A 223 -19.13 -14.23 23.68
C GLY A 223 -18.42 -13.96 22.36
N LEU A 224 -17.12 -13.74 22.38
CA LEU A 224 -16.33 -13.33 21.22
C LEU A 224 -16.26 -14.36 20.08
N PRO A 225 -16.21 -15.70 20.33
CA PRO A 225 -16.00 -16.70 19.27
C PRO A 225 -17.00 -16.66 18.12
N GLN A 226 -18.22 -16.16 18.34
CA GLN A 226 -19.26 -16.11 17.31
C GLN A 226 -18.87 -15.19 16.14
N ALA A 227 -18.31 -14.03 16.43
CA ALA A 227 -17.85 -13.05 15.44
C ALA A 227 -16.77 -12.13 16.08
N PRO A 228 -15.54 -12.64 16.24
CA PRO A 228 -14.51 -11.98 17.06
C PRO A 228 -14.20 -10.56 16.64
N SER A 229 -14.13 -10.31 15.33
CA SER A 229 -13.87 -8.97 14.81
C SER A 229 -15.06 -8.01 15.00
N ALA A 230 -16.31 -8.49 14.87
CA ALA A 230 -17.52 -7.68 15.05
C ALA A 230 -17.82 -7.37 16.52
N TYR A 231 -17.35 -8.22 17.42
CA TYR A 231 -17.54 -8.08 18.87
C TYR A 231 -16.26 -7.69 19.61
N ASP A 232 -15.22 -7.30 18.86
CA ASP A 232 -13.95 -6.86 19.46
C ASP A 232 -14.20 -5.70 20.44
N PRO A 233 -13.89 -5.87 21.75
CA PRO A 233 -14.30 -4.89 22.75
C PRO A 233 -13.49 -3.59 22.69
N LEU A 234 -12.32 -3.57 22.03
CA LEU A 234 -11.52 -2.38 21.83
C LEU A 234 -12.02 -1.57 20.63
N LEU A 235 -12.54 -2.25 19.58
CA LEU A 235 -13.02 -1.63 18.35
C LEU A 235 -14.53 -1.36 18.36
N HIS A 236 -15.31 -2.29 18.95
CA HIS A 236 -16.77 -2.27 18.91
C HIS A 236 -17.40 -2.46 20.30
N PRO A 237 -17.15 -1.55 21.27
CA PRO A 237 -17.52 -1.73 22.68
C PRO A 237 -19.03 -1.92 22.89
N HIS A 238 -19.87 -1.24 22.11
CA HIS A 238 -21.33 -1.41 22.21
C HIS A 238 -21.81 -2.79 21.76
N ALA A 239 -21.25 -3.33 20.67
CA ALA A 239 -21.56 -4.67 20.19
C ALA A 239 -21.06 -5.74 21.19
N ALA A 240 -19.87 -5.52 21.76
CA ALA A 240 -19.28 -6.38 22.79
C ALA A 240 -20.16 -6.43 24.06
N ILE A 241 -20.67 -5.31 24.56
CA ILE A 241 -21.60 -5.25 25.69
C ILE A 241 -22.88 -6.03 25.37
N ALA A 242 -23.48 -5.79 24.20
CA ALA A 242 -24.69 -6.51 23.80
C ALA A 242 -24.45 -8.03 23.75
N ARG A 243 -23.35 -8.47 23.19
CA ARG A 243 -22.97 -9.89 23.11
C ARG A 243 -22.68 -10.50 24.48
N ARG A 244 -21.92 -9.82 25.35
CA ARG A 244 -21.68 -10.22 26.76
C ARG A 244 -23.00 -10.45 27.50
N ASN A 245 -23.96 -9.55 27.32
CA ASN A 245 -25.25 -9.63 28.01
C ASN A 245 -26.08 -10.84 27.53
N ILE A 246 -25.99 -11.21 26.25
CA ILE A 246 -26.59 -12.46 25.73
C ILE A 246 -25.98 -13.68 26.44
N VAL A 247 -24.65 -13.71 26.61
CA VAL A 247 -23.95 -14.80 27.29
C VAL A 247 -24.42 -14.91 28.75
N LEU A 248 -24.48 -13.80 29.49
CA LEU A 248 -24.97 -13.76 30.87
C LEU A 248 -26.41 -14.28 30.99
N GLN A 249 -27.27 -13.91 30.02
CA GLN A 249 -28.63 -14.41 29.96
C GLN A 249 -28.68 -15.93 29.71
N ASN A 250 -27.84 -16.43 28.80
CA ASN A 250 -27.73 -17.87 28.54
C ASN A 250 -27.26 -18.63 29.78
N MET A 251 -26.27 -18.11 30.54
CA MET A 251 -25.82 -18.69 31.78
C MET A 251 -26.96 -18.78 32.80
N ALA A 252 -27.82 -17.77 32.90
CA ALA A 252 -29.01 -17.82 33.78
C ALA A 252 -30.06 -18.81 33.26
N ASN A 253 -30.37 -18.84 31.99
CA ASN A 253 -31.37 -19.72 31.36
C ASN A 253 -31.01 -21.21 31.53
N TYR A 254 -29.72 -21.54 31.54
CA TYR A 254 -29.22 -22.91 31.72
C TYR A 254 -28.80 -23.23 33.16
N GLY A 255 -29.08 -22.33 34.12
CA GLY A 255 -28.91 -22.56 35.54
C GLY A 255 -27.46 -22.52 36.08
N TYR A 256 -26.52 -21.98 35.31
CA TYR A 256 -25.13 -21.78 35.76
C TYR A 256 -25.01 -20.63 36.76
N ILE A 257 -25.86 -19.61 36.64
CA ILE A 257 -25.98 -18.50 37.59
C ILE A 257 -27.45 -18.18 37.87
N SER A 258 -27.74 -17.44 38.94
CA SER A 258 -29.08 -16.89 39.13
C SER A 258 -29.37 -15.70 38.25
N GLN A 259 -30.64 -15.42 37.93
CA GLN A 259 -31.04 -14.25 37.17
C GLN A 259 -30.51 -12.94 37.80
N ALA A 260 -30.61 -12.83 39.14
CA ALA A 260 -30.10 -11.67 39.86
C ALA A 260 -28.59 -11.43 39.67
N LYS A 261 -27.80 -12.52 39.59
CA LYS A 261 -26.36 -12.41 39.24
C LYS A 261 -26.15 -11.96 37.81
N ALA A 262 -26.94 -12.50 36.88
CA ALA A 262 -26.88 -12.04 35.47
C ALA A 262 -27.21 -10.53 35.33
N ASP A 263 -28.31 -10.09 35.94
CA ASP A 263 -28.76 -8.69 35.90
C ASP A 263 -27.76 -7.75 36.57
N TRP A 264 -27.05 -8.20 37.58
CA TRP A 264 -25.96 -7.42 38.18
C TRP A 264 -24.76 -7.32 37.25
N ALA A 265 -24.31 -8.44 36.67
CA ALA A 265 -23.15 -8.47 35.77
C ALA A 265 -23.39 -7.68 34.48
N MET A 266 -24.62 -7.68 33.94
CA MET A 266 -25.00 -6.89 32.78
C MET A 266 -24.87 -5.37 32.99
N LYS A 267 -24.93 -4.90 34.25
CA LYS A 267 -24.79 -3.48 34.60
C LYS A 267 -23.33 -3.04 34.75
N GLN A 268 -22.40 -3.99 34.83
CA GLN A 268 -20.98 -3.64 34.95
C GLN A 268 -20.45 -2.97 33.68
N PRO A 269 -19.54 -2.00 33.80
CA PRO A 269 -18.86 -1.42 32.65
C PRO A 269 -18.09 -2.52 31.90
N LEU A 270 -17.71 -2.25 30.65
CA LEU A 270 -16.97 -3.22 29.88
C LEU A 270 -15.59 -3.52 30.48
N GLY A 271 -14.97 -2.49 31.08
CA GLY A 271 -13.74 -2.62 31.86
C GLY A 271 -12.53 -3.09 31.05
N VAL A 272 -12.50 -2.81 29.75
CA VAL A 272 -11.40 -3.19 28.87
C VAL A 272 -10.48 -2.02 28.58
N SER A 273 -9.19 -2.31 28.45
CA SER A 273 -8.19 -1.40 27.91
C SER A 273 -7.11 -2.24 27.22
N ALA A 274 -6.47 -1.66 26.21
CA ALA A 274 -5.39 -2.39 25.51
C ALA A 274 -4.16 -2.53 26.41
N HIS A 275 -3.78 -3.76 26.74
CA HIS A 275 -2.58 -4.07 27.50
C HIS A 275 -1.53 -4.73 26.61
N SER A 276 -0.23 -4.52 26.91
CA SER A 276 0.86 -5.17 26.19
C SER A 276 0.82 -6.68 26.35
N MET A 277 0.87 -7.40 25.24
CA MET A 277 0.96 -8.88 25.23
C MET A 277 2.40 -9.41 25.24
N GLY A 278 3.39 -8.56 25.47
CA GLY A 278 4.80 -8.89 25.35
C GLY A 278 5.32 -8.78 23.91
N GLU A 279 6.55 -9.25 23.65
CA GLU A 279 7.16 -9.20 22.32
C GLU A 279 6.42 -10.12 21.33
N SER A 280 5.64 -9.51 20.46
CA SER A 280 4.96 -10.15 19.35
C SER A 280 5.21 -9.34 18.07
N GLY A 281 4.86 -9.88 16.91
CA GLY A 281 4.92 -9.14 15.66
C GLY A 281 4.24 -7.76 15.71
N TRP A 282 3.15 -7.65 16.50
CA TRP A 282 2.42 -6.39 16.70
C TRP A 282 3.21 -5.34 17.48
N SER A 283 4.04 -5.74 18.46
CA SER A 283 4.85 -4.77 19.21
C SER A 283 6.12 -4.37 18.48
N GLN A 284 6.67 -5.28 17.66
CA GLN A 284 7.90 -5.05 16.92
C GLN A 284 7.67 -4.36 15.57
N HIS A 285 6.62 -4.77 14.85
CA HIS A 285 6.30 -4.31 13.50
C HIS A 285 4.80 -4.01 13.35
N PRO A 286 4.26 -3.01 14.07
CA PRO A 286 2.81 -2.77 14.14
C PRO A 286 2.20 -2.45 12.78
N LEU A 287 2.82 -1.59 11.98
CA LEU A 287 2.33 -1.19 10.65
C LEU A 287 2.25 -2.39 9.71
N PHE A 288 3.34 -3.14 9.61
CA PHE A 288 3.38 -4.34 8.75
C PHE A 288 2.37 -5.39 9.19
N THR A 289 2.25 -5.62 10.51
CA THR A 289 1.33 -6.64 11.01
C THR A 289 -0.13 -6.26 10.73
N ASN A 290 -0.52 -4.98 10.90
CA ASN A 290 -1.84 -4.50 10.50
C ASN A 290 -2.09 -4.73 9.02
N PHE A 291 -1.16 -4.30 8.18
CA PHE A 291 -1.28 -4.44 6.73
C PHE A 291 -1.37 -5.92 6.30
N LEU A 292 -0.56 -6.81 6.88
CA LEU A 292 -0.60 -8.25 6.59
C LEU A 292 -1.99 -8.85 6.87
N PHE A 293 -2.61 -8.48 7.99
CA PHE A 293 -3.93 -8.98 8.35
C PHE A 293 -5.03 -8.42 7.45
N ASP A 294 -5.00 -7.12 7.13
CA ASP A 294 -5.97 -6.49 6.23
C ASP A 294 -5.84 -7.03 4.80
N TRP A 295 -4.58 -7.15 4.30
CA TRP A 295 -4.31 -7.74 2.99
C TRP A 295 -4.84 -9.17 2.90
N ALA A 296 -4.54 -10.02 3.87
CA ALA A 296 -4.97 -11.40 3.91
C ALA A 296 -6.51 -11.52 3.93
N GLN A 297 -7.18 -10.69 4.72
CA GLN A 297 -8.65 -10.68 4.79
C GLN A 297 -9.29 -10.31 3.44
N ARG A 298 -8.71 -9.34 2.72
CA ARG A 298 -9.15 -8.94 1.37
C ARG A 298 -8.97 -10.05 0.34
N HIS A 299 -7.98 -10.94 0.56
CA HIS A 299 -7.72 -12.10 -0.29
C HIS A 299 -8.36 -13.39 0.22
N GLY A 300 -9.35 -13.29 1.11
CA GLY A 300 -10.17 -14.41 1.58
C GLY A 300 -9.51 -15.28 2.65
N ILE A 301 -8.41 -14.83 3.25
CA ILE A 301 -7.73 -15.49 4.37
C ILE A 301 -8.14 -14.76 5.65
N SER A 302 -8.86 -15.45 6.54
CA SER A 302 -9.38 -14.80 7.73
C SER A 302 -8.29 -14.52 8.78
N PRO A 303 -8.46 -13.49 9.64
CA PRO A 303 -7.59 -13.26 10.79
C PRO A 303 -7.45 -14.47 11.70
N GLU A 304 -8.52 -15.26 11.83
CA GLU A 304 -8.53 -16.51 12.58
C GLU A 304 -7.57 -17.53 11.98
N GLU A 305 -7.56 -17.69 10.64
CA GLU A 305 -6.63 -18.60 9.96
C GLU A 305 -5.18 -18.20 10.16
N LEU A 306 -4.85 -16.91 10.01
CA LEU A 306 -3.49 -16.43 10.26
C LEU A 306 -3.02 -16.63 11.69
N SER A 307 -3.95 -16.53 12.65
CA SER A 307 -3.68 -16.61 14.09
C SER A 307 -3.67 -18.02 14.63
N GLN A 308 -4.11 -19.05 13.87
CA GLN A 308 -4.21 -20.45 14.30
C GLN A 308 -2.88 -21.06 14.77
N GLY A 309 -1.75 -20.49 14.36
CA GLY A 309 -0.43 -21.00 14.67
C GLY A 309 0.05 -22.11 13.71
N GLY A 310 1.35 -22.36 13.73
CA GLY A 310 1.97 -23.41 12.92
C GLY A 310 2.06 -23.09 11.42
N LEU A 311 1.64 -21.91 10.97
CA LEU A 311 1.77 -21.49 9.60
C LEU A 311 3.18 -20.94 9.31
N LYS A 312 3.62 -21.10 8.07
CA LYS A 312 4.77 -20.41 7.48
C LYS A 312 4.26 -19.53 6.35
N ILE A 313 4.31 -18.22 6.55
CA ILE A 313 3.83 -17.22 5.60
C ILE A 313 5.07 -16.62 4.93
N TYR A 314 5.20 -16.79 3.63
CA TYR A 314 6.28 -16.22 2.84
C TYR A 314 5.77 -14.99 2.14
N THR A 315 6.28 -13.83 2.54
CA THR A 315 5.89 -12.53 2.02
C THR A 315 6.93 -11.97 1.05
N THR A 316 6.60 -10.87 0.43
CA THR A 316 7.48 -10.09 -0.47
C THR A 316 8.17 -8.94 0.26
N ILE A 317 7.86 -8.73 1.56
CA ILE A 317 8.30 -7.56 2.30
C ILE A 317 9.83 -7.40 2.27
N ASP A 318 10.31 -6.19 2.00
CA ASP A 318 11.70 -5.82 2.21
C ASP A 318 11.86 -5.19 3.61
N PRO A 319 12.66 -5.78 4.50
CA PRO A 319 12.86 -5.25 5.84
C PRO A 319 13.39 -3.81 5.87
N ASN A 320 14.17 -3.37 4.87
CA ASN A 320 14.72 -2.01 4.81
C ASN A 320 13.62 -1.01 4.46
N VAL A 321 12.79 -1.33 3.44
CA VAL A 321 11.64 -0.48 3.05
C VAL A 321 10.64 -0.37 4.21
N GLN A 322 10.31 -1.50 4.84
CA GLN A 322 9.38 -1.49 5.97
C GLN A 322 9.95 -0.77 7.20
N ALA A 323 11.25 -0.89 7.46
CA ALA A 323 11.92 -0.14 8.53
C ALA A 323 11.95 1.37 8.23
N ALA A 324 12.15 1.76 6.96
CA ALA A 324 12.08 3.15 6.53
C ALA A 324 10.68 3.74 6.77
N LEU A 325 9.62 3.01 6.37
CA LEU A 325 8.23 3.38 6.64
C LEU A 325 7.95 3.51 8.16
N HIS A 326 8.45 2.57 8.95
CA HIS A 326 8.32 2.65 10.40
C HIS A 326 9.03 3.89 10.96
N GLN A 327 10.19 4.28 10.45
CA GLN A 327 10.87 5.50 10.87
C GLN A 327 10.06 6.75 10.56
N VAL A 328 9.48 6.84 9.35
CA VAL A 328 8.76 8.03 8.87
C VAL A 328 7.36 8.15 9.50
N PHE A 329 6.65 7.03 9.67
CA PHE A 329 5.26 7.03 10.14
C PHE A 329 5.12 6.79 11.64
N PHE A 330 6.05 6.06 12.28
CA PHE A 330 5.85 5.53 13.62
C PHE A 330 6.88 6.00 14.66
N THR A 331 7.86 6.82 14.25
CA THR A 331 8.81 7.47 15.17
C THR A 331 8.66 8.98 15.11
N ASN A 332 9.23 9.68 16.07
CA ASN A 332 9.19 11.16 16.11
C ASN A 332 10.31 11.80 15.27
N LYS A 333 11.10 11.01 14.54
CA LYS A 333 12.27 11.49 13.79
C LYS A 333 11.87 12.46 12.68
N TYR A 334 10.73 12.22 12.05
CA TYR A 334 10.22 12.98 10.91
C TYR A 334 8.95 13.77 11.22
N ASP A 335 8.63 14.00 12.51
CA ASP A 335 7.41 14.73 12.89
C ASP A 335 7.35 16.16 12.32
N ASN A 336 8.51 16.78 12.05
CA ASN A 336 8.57 18.11 11.47
C ASN A 336 8.26 18.17 9.96
N ASP A 337 8.37 17.03 9.27
CA ASP A 337 8.12 16.92 7.83
C ASP A 337 6.64 16.65 7.54
N TRP A 338 5.88 16.32 8.59
CA TRP A 338 4.43 16.21 8.53
C TRP A 338 3.76 17.58 8.72
N PRO A 339 2.76 17.93 7.89
CA PRO A 339 2.02 19.17 8.10
C PRO A 339 1.14 19.09 9.36
N GLY A 340 1.02 20.19 10.10
CA GLY A 340 0.11 20.30 11.23
C GLY A 340 0.69 19.92 12.60
N PRO A 341 -0.17 19.72 13.62
CA PRO A 341 0.28 19.45 14.98
C PRO A 341 0.86 18.03 15.12
N THR A 342 1.81 17.89 16.04
CA THR A 342 2.44 16.60 16.39
C THR A 342 1.72 15.86 17.52
N THR A 343 0.70 16.48 18.15
CA THR A 343 -0.10 15.90 19.24
C THR A 343 -1.58 16.27 19.07
N GLY A 344 -2.47 15.44 19.60
CA GLY A 344 -3.92 15.60 19.44
C GLY A 344 -4.40 15.00 18.12
N THR A 345 -5.32 15.66 17.43
CA THR A 345 -5.74 15.27 16.08
C THR A 345 -4.63 15.67 15.09
N VAL A 346 -3.94 14.70 14.54
CA VAL A 346 -2.81 14.89 13.62
C VAL A 346 -3.23 14.67 12.18
N VAL A 347 -2.41 15.15 11.24
CA VAL A 347 -2.51 14.73 9.84
C VAL A 347 -2.07 13.27 9.75
N GLU A 348 -2.90 12.44 9.18
CA GLU A 348 -2.67 11.01 8.97
C GLU A 348 -2.19 10.74 7.55
N GLY A 349 -1.78 9.49 7.29
CA GLY A 349 -1.33 9.11 5.96
C GLY A 349 -1.36 7.61 5.70
N GLY A 350 -1.34 7.28 4.41
CA GLY A 350 -1.15 5.94 3.90
C GLY A 350 -0.03 5.92 2.88
N ALA A 351 0.84 4.92 2.95
CA ALA A 351 1.95 4.74 2.01
C ALA A 351 2.14 3.28 1.66
N ILE A 352 2.50 3.02 0.41
CA ILE A 352 2.86 1.69 -0.07
C ILE A 352 3.97 1.79 -1.11
N PHE A 353 4.87 0.80 -1.09
CA PHE A 353 6.02 0.71 -1.99
C PHE A 353 6.08 -0.68 -2.61
N LEU A 354 6.24 -0.72 -3.94
CA LEU A 354 6.23 -1.93 -4.76
C LEU A 354 7.55 -2.06 -5.53
N ASP A 355 7.91 -3.30 -5.88
CA ASP A 355 8.88 -3.58 -6.93
C ASP A 355 8.17 -3.48 -8.30
N PRO A 356 8.53 -2.52 -9.16
CA PRO A 356 7.81 -2.26 -10.41
C PRO A 356 7.90 -3.40 -11.42
N LYS A 357 8.81 -4.37 -11.25
CA LYS A 357 9.02 -5.49 -12.20
C LYS A 357 8.31 -6.76 -11.80
N THR A 358 7.93 -6.86 -10.54
CA THR A 358 7.32 -8.07 -10.01
C THR A 358 5.95 -7.85 -9.38
N GLY A 359 5.57 -6.60 -9.07
CA GLY A 359 4.38 -6.27 -8.30
C GLY A 359 4.50 -6.62 -6.81
N ALA A 360 5.70 -7.01 -6.37
CA ALA A 360 5.95 -7.39 -4.98
C ALA A 360 5.79 -6.18 -4.06
N ILE A 361 4.92 -6.26 -3.05
CA ILE A 361 4.78 -5.23 -2.03
C ILE A 361 5.99 -5.29 -1.11
N LEU A 362 6.83 -4.27 -1.17
CA LEU A 362 8.06 -4.15 -0.40
C LEU A 362 7.84 -3.56 0.99
N GLY A 363 6.82 -2.72 1.15
CA GLY A 363 6.47 -2.12 2.43
C GLY A 363 5.17 -1.35 2.38
N ALA A 364 4.51 -1.23 3.54
CA ALA A 364 3.28 -0.47 3.68
C ALA A 364 3.13 0.14 5.08
N ALA A 365 2.46 1.30 5.14
CA ALA A 365 2.11 2.00 6.38
C ALA A 365 0.75 2.68 6.20
N GLY A 366 -0.23 2.33 7.02
CA GLY A 366 -1.59 2.86 6.92
C GLY A 366 -2.00 3.78 8.06
N SER A 367 -1.08 4.13 8.97
CA SER A 367 -1.38 5.01 10.11
C SER A 367 -0.10 5.57 10.71
N ARG A 368 -0.21 6.78 11.30
CA ARG A 368 0.83 7.32 12.18
C ARG A 368 0.70 6.75 13.60
N LYS A 369 1.78 6.85 14.38
CA LYS A 369 1.84 6.36 15.78
C LYS A 369 0.75 6.96 16.66
N GLN A 370 0.42 8.24 16.46
CA GLN A 370 -0.51 8.99 17.30
C GLN A 370 -1.93 8.48 17.21
N ASP A 371 -2.34 7.96 16.03
CA ASP A 371 -3.69 7.42 15.78
C ASP A 371 -3.69 5.91 15.52
N TYR A 372 -2.55 5.28 15.75
CA TYR A 372 -2.42 3.84 15.51
C TYR A 372 -3.35 3.04 16.42
N THR A 373 -4.26 2.33 15.82
CA THR A 373 -5.10 1.33 16.47
C THR A 373 -4.87 -0.02 15.80
N ARG A 374 -4.68 -1.03 16.62
CA ARG A 374 -4.48 -2.40 16.14
C ARG A 374 -5.72 -2.90 15.39
N LEU A 375 -5.54 -3.36 14.14
CA LEU A 375 -6.61 -3.65 13.18
C LEU A 375 -7.57 -2.46 12.94
N GLY A 376 -7.07 -1.24 13.17
CA GLY A 376 -7.75 -0.01 12.85
C GLY A 376 -7.74 0.31 11.36
N ILE A 377 -8.06 1.54 11.02
CA ILE A 377 -8.08 2.00 9.62
C ILE A 377 -6.70 1.81 9.00
N ASP A 378 -6.65 1.08 7.87
CA ASP A 378 -5.46 0.99 7.02
C ASP A 378 -5.64 1.92 5.82
N ARG A 379 -4.96 3.09 5.87
CA ARG A 379 -5.10 4.14 4.87
C ARG A 379 -4.42 3.81 3.54
N VAL A 380 -3.71 2.70 3.43
CA VAL A 380 -3.25 2.15 2.15
C VAL A 380 -4.43 1.84 1.22
N TYR A 381 -5.60 1.54 1.80
CA TYR A 381 -6.84 1.24 1.07
C TYR A 381 -7.89 2.34 1.17
N SER A 382 -7.62 3.43 1.90
CA SER A 382 -8.58 4.53 2.03
C SER A 382 -8.73 5.29 0.72
N LEU A 383 -9.97 5.49 0.31
CA LEU A 383 -10.31 6.17 -0.94
C LEU A 383 -10.31 7.68 -0.75
N SER A 384 -9.62 8.39 -1.63
CA SER A 384 -9.61 9.85 -1.70
C SER A 384 -9.34 10.34 -3.12
N SER A 385 -9.68 11.59 -3.41
CA SER A 385 -9.33 12.18 -4.70
C SER A 385 -7.81 12.30 -4.84
N PRO A 386 -7.23 11.90 -5.99
CA PRO A 386 -5.79 11.99 -6.24
C PRO A 386 -5.32 13.41 -6.57
N GLY A 387 -6.24 14.32 -6.89
CA GLY A 387 -5.87 15.62 -7.43
C GLY A 387 -5.03 15.49 -8.69
N SER A 388 -4.01 16.33 -8.82
CA SER A 388 -3.14 16.38 -10.00
C SER A 388 -2.22 15.18 -10.19
N SER A 389 -2.12 14.26 -9.23
CA SER A 389 -1.31 13.03 -9.43
C SER A 389 -1.94 12.07 -10.45
N ILE A 390 -3.23 12.25 -10.79
CA ILE A 390 -3.90 11.48 -11.84
C ILE A 390 -3.51 11.89 -13.27
N LYS A 391 -2.95 13.08 -13.47
CA LYS A 391 -2.69 13.66 -14.79
C LYS A 391 -1.88 12.76 -15.73
N PRO A 392 -0.78 12.12 -15.29
CA PRO A 392 -0.04 11.18 -16.15
C PRO A 392 -0.91 10.06 -16.71
N ILE A 393 -1.94 9.64 -15.99
CA ILE A 393 -2.83 8.53 -16.32
C ILE A 393 -4.04 9.01 -17.13
N MET A 394 -4.63 10.15 -16.75
CA MET A 394 -5.92 10.59 -17.32
C MET A 394 -5.80 11.36 -18.63
N ASP A 395 -4.78 12.19 -18.79
CA ASP A 395 -4.64 13.12 -19.90
C ASP A 395 -3.31 12.96 -20.66
N TYR A 396 -2.16 13.00 -20.00
CA TYR A 396 -0.85 12.98 -20.67
C TYR A 396 -0.53 11.62 -21.29
N GLY A 397 -0.78 10.52 -20.55
CA GLY A 397 -0.56 9.15 -21.03
C GLY A 397 -1.37 8.83 -22.29
N PRO A 398 -2.71 8.96 -22.28
CA PRO A 398 -3.52 8.68 -23.46
C PRO A 398 -3.24 9.64 -24.61
N ALA A 399 -2.80 10.89 -24.35
CA ALA A 399 -2.36 11.80 -25.40
C ALA A 399 -1.14 11.24 -26.13
N ILE A 400 -0.08 10.85 -25.41
CA ILE A 400 1.15 10.29 -25.97
C ILE A 400 0.87 8.92 -26.62
N GLU A 401 0.08 8.05 -26.00
CA GLU A 401 -0.30 6.73 -26.51
C GLU A 401 -1.02 6.83 -27.86
N SER A 402 -1.75 7.92 -28.10
CA SER A 402 -2.41 8.18 -29.38
C SER A 402 -1.44 8.40 -30.54
N GLY A 403 -0.15 8.66 -30.30
CA GLY A 403 0.88 9.01 -31.27
C GLY A 403 0.68 10.39 -31.92
N LYS A 404 -0.32 11.17 -31.49
CA LYS A 404 -0.62 12.51 -32.04
C LYS A 404 0.01 13.64 -31.25
N TRP A 405 0.41 13.36 -30.02
CA TRP A 405 0.97 14.32 -29.08
C TRP A 405 2.36 13.89 -28.65
N ASN A 406 3.22 14.87 -28.45
CA ASN A 406 4.58 14.70 -27.92
C ASN A 406 4.87 15.80 -26.89
N TYR A 407 6.00 15.73 -26.22
CA TYR A 407 6.38 16.64 -25.15
C TYR A 407 6.49 18.12 -25.57
N LEU A 408 6.70 18.41 -26.87
CA LEU A 408 6.74 19.77 -27.45
C LEU A 408 5.36 20.24 -27.93
N SER A 409 4.35 19.40 -28.00
CA SER A 409 3.01 19.80 -28.42
C SER A 409 2.50 20.95 -27.57
N VAL A 410 1.96 21.97 -28.24
CA VAL A 410 1.48 23.18 -27.58
C VAL A 410 0.06 22.98 -27.08
N LEU A 411 -0.12 23.22 -25.80
CA LEU A 411 -1.41 23.17 -25.10
C LEU A 411 -1.94 24.59 -24.90
N ASP A 412 -3.26 24.74 -24.89
CA ASP A 412 -3.92 25.98 -24.54
C ASP A 412 -4.12 26.04 -23.03
N ASP A 413 -3.45 26.98 -22.36
CA ASP A 413 -3.56 27.25 -20.92
C ASP A 413 -4.33 28.54 -20.61
N THR A 414 -5.04 29.08 -21.64
CA THR A 414 -5.85 30.28 -21.47
C THR A 414 -7.08 29.97 -20.62
N PRO A 415 -7.32 30.65 -19.49
CA PRO A 415 -8.53 30.45 -18.70
C PRO A 415 -9.80 30.72 -19.52
N HIS A 416 -10.73 29.75 -19.54
CA HIS A 416 -12.02 29.87 -20.20
C HIS A 416 -13.05 28.89 -19.60
N ASP A 417 -14.33 29.06 -19.97
CA ASP A 417 -15.40 28.13 -19.62
C ASP A 417 -15.38 26.90 -20.55
N PHE A 418 -15.13 25.75 -19.99
CA PHE A 418 -15.12 24.44 -20.70
C PHE A 418 -16.54 23.88 -20.92
N GLY A 419 -17.55 24.61 -20.51
CA GLY A 419 -18.96 24.25 -20.63
C GLY A 419 -19.64 24.11 -19.27
N GLY A 420 -20.90 24.59 -19.21
CA GLY A 420 -21.71 24.53 -17.98
C GLY A 420 -21.19 25.37 -16.82
N GLY A 421 -20.35 26.38 -17.08
CA GLY A 421 -19.75 27.19 -16.04
C GLY A 421 -18.49 26.57 -15.39
N TYR A 422 -17.94 25.51 -15.97
CA TYR A 422 -16.71 24.90 -15.45
C TYR A 422 -15.48 25.67 -15.93
N THR A 423 -14.86 26.42 -15.02
CA THR A 423 -13.71 27.28 -15.24
C THR A 423 -12.58 26.89 -14.28
N PRO A 424 -11.76 25.86 -14.61
CA PRO A 424 -10.62 25.50 -13.80
C PRO A 424 -9.57 26.63 -13.75
N GLU A 425 -8.93 26.78 -12.61
CA GLU A 425 -7.90 27.79 -12.39
C GLU A 425 -6.53 27.12 -12.20
N ASN A 426 -5.49 27.75 -12.73
CA ASN A 426 -4.11 27.38 -12.44
C ASN A 426 -3.70 27.91 -11.07
N TRP A 427 -2.85 27.16 -10.37
CA TRP A 427 -2.25 27.60 -9.10
C TRP A 427 -1.37 28.85 -9.30
N ASN A 428 -0.73 28.99 -10.49
CA ASN A 428 -0.01 30.17 -10.90
C ASN A 428 -0.85 30.97 -11.92
N PRO A 429 -1.49 32.08 -11.51
CA PRO A 429 -2.32 32.87 -12.41
C PRO A 429 -1.53 33.58 -13.51
N ASN A 430 -0.19 33.64 -13.40
CA ASN A 430 0.70 34.25 -14.40
C ASN A 430 1.29 33.24 -15.38
N ALA A 431 0.75 32.02 -15.44
CA ALA A 431 1.18 31.02 -16.42
C ALA A 431 0.97 31.54 -17.86
N PRO A 432 1.88 31.23 -18.80
CA PRO A 432 1.70 31.62 -20.21
C PRO A 432 0.45 30.97 -20.81
N PRO A 433 -0.32 31.68 -21.67
CA PRO A 433 -1.55 31.16 -22.24
C PRO A 433 -1.34 30.00 -23.24
N LYS A 434 -0.12 29.81 -23.72
CA LYS A 434 0.32 28.71 -24.58
C LYS A 434 1.58 28.10 -23.97
N ILE A 435 1.55 26.81 -23.70
CA ILE A 435 2.65 26.09 -23.04
C ILE A 435 2.93 24.78 -23.77
N THR A 436 4.12 24.21 -23.59
CA THR A 436 4.39 22.85 -24.08
C THR A 436 3.72 21.83 -23.17
N LEU A 437 3.44 20.64 -23.69
CA LEU A 437 2.95 19.49 -22.91
C LEU A 437 3.90 19.20 -21.72
N GLN A 438 5.21 19.23 -21.94
CA GLN A 438 6.23 19.10 -20.90
C GLN A 438 6.08 20.16 -19.79
N TYR A 439 5.93 21.42 -20.15
CA TYR A 439 5.72 22.50 -19.17
C TYR A 439 4.41 22.29 -18.37
N GLY A 440 3.35 21.84 -19.07
CA GLY A 440 2.04 21.60 -18.46
C GLY A 440 2.09 20.55 -17.35
N ILE A 441 2.78 19.42 -17.58
CA ILE A 441 2.92 18.37 -16.54
C ILE A 441 3.95 18.78 -15.47
N GLN A 442 5.07 19.37 -15.85
CA GLN A 442 6.14 19.83 -14.98
C GLN A 442 5.62 20.78 -13.89
N TRP A 443 4.82 21.77 -14.31
CA TRP A 443 4.23 22.78 -13.43
C TRP A 443 2.78 22.48 -13.05
N SER A 444 2.30 21.30 -13.39
CA SER A 444 0.97 20.82 -12.99
C SER A 444 -0.17 21.76 -13.38
N GLN A 445 -0.13 22.37 -14.60
CA GLN A 445 -1.14 23.32 -15.05
C GLN A 445 -2.51 22.65 -15.20
N ASN A 446 -3.56 23.27 -14.63
CA ASN A 446 -4.90 22.68 -14.59
C ASN A 446 -5.68 22.95 -15.88
N VAL A 447 -5.63 24.19 -16.38
CA VAL A 447 -6.36 24.59 -17.58
C VAL A 447 -5.89 23.78 -18.77
N ALA A 448 -4.57 23.67 -18.95
CA ALA A 448 -3.96 22.88 -20.04
C ALA A 448 -4.30 21.39 -19.96
N SER A 449 -4.35 20.80 -18.74
CA SER A 449 -4.74 19.40 -18.54
C SER A 449 -6.19 19.17 -18.94
N VAL A 450 -7.11 20.01 -18.49
CA VAL A 450 -8.53 19.90 -18.84
C VAL A 450 -8.73 20.10 -20.35
N TRP A 451 -8.01 21.07 -20.94
CA TRP A 451 -8.02 21.29 -22.39
C TRP A 451 -7.49 20.05 -23.14
N LEU A 452 -6.38 19.47 -22.70
CA LEU A 452 -5.80 18.28 -23.32
C LEU A 452 -6.78 17.09 -23.30
N LEU A 453 -7.39 16.82 -22.15
CA LEU A 453 -8.41 15.76 -22.02
C LEU A 453 -9.59 16.02 -22.97
N GLN A 454 -10.04 17.28 -23.11
CA GLN A 454 -11.08 17.66 -24.06
C GLN A 454 -10.65 17.36 -25.52
N GLN A 455 -9.40 17.68 -25.89
CA GLN A 455 -8.88 17.45 -27.26
C GLN A 455 -8.71 15.97 -27.61
N ILE A 456 -8.23 15.18 -26.67
CA ILE A 456 -8.11 13.73 -26.88
C ILE A 456 -9.45 13.00 -26.76
N GLY A 457 -10.43 13.64 -26.12
CA GLY A 457 -11.74 13.06 -25.81
C GLY A 457 -11.75 12.32 -24.48
N ILE A 458 -12.70 12.65 -23.60
CA ILE A 458 -12.79 12.14 -22.22
C ILE A 458 -12.74 10.60 -22.18
N GLN A 459 -13.43 9.92 -23.12
CA GLN A 459 -13.49 8.45 -23.11
C GLN A 459 -12.12 7.79 -23.38
N ASN A 460 -11.22 8.44 -24.08
CA ASN A 460 -9.86 7.92 -24.27
C ASN A 460 -9.06 8.00 -22.97
N GLY A 461 -9.21 9.09 -22.20
CA GLY A 461 -8.64 9.21 -20.86
C GLY A 461 -9.23 8.17 -19.90
N VAL A 462 -10.55 8.04 -19.87
CA VAL A 462 -11.25 7.06 -19.04
C VAL A 462 -10.78 5.63 -19.35
N SER A 463 -10.77 5.25 -20.64
CA SER A 463 -10.36 3.90 -21.05
C SER A 463 -8.90 3.61 -20.71
N PHE A 464 -8.01 4.60 -20.82
CA PHE A 464 -6.62 4.45 -20.44
C PHE A 464 -6.49 4.25 -18.92
N ALA A 465 -7.17 5.08 -18.13
CA ALA A 465 -7.18 4.98 -16.67
C ALA A 465 -7.78 3.64 -16.16
N GLU A 466 -8.90 3.20 -16.75
CA GLU A 466 -9.51 1.90 -16.40
C GLU A 466 -8.62 0.72 -16.82
N ASN A 467 -7.92 0.84 -17.95
CA ASN A 467 -6.95 -0.18 -18.36
C ASN A 467 -5.76 -0.26 -17.40
N ASP A 468 -5.40 0.85 -16.78
CA ASP A 468 -4.34 1.00 -15.79
C ASP A 468 -4.83 0.75 -14.33
N GLY A 469 -6.06 0.24 -14.18
CA GLY A 469 -6.61 -0.17 -12.88
C GLY A 469 -7.27 0.92 -12.05
N ILE A 470 -7.41 2.14 -12.58
CA ILE A 470 -8.12 3.24 -11.90
C ILE A 470 -9.62 3.18 -12.21
N PRO A 471 -10.50 2.91 -11.24
CA PRO A 471 -11.93 2.83 -11.49
C PRO A 471 -12.52 4.22 -11.73
N VAL A 472 -13.25 4.38 -12.84
CA VAL A 472 -13.96 5.62 -13.16
C VAL A 472 -15.48 5.39 -13.10
N SER A 473 -16.17 6.12 -12.23
CA SER A 473 -17.62 5.99 -12.13
C SER A 473 -18.32 6.51 -13.40
N GLN A 474 -19.48 5.95 -13.73
CA GLN A 474 -20.26 6.39 -14.89
C GLN A 474 -20.58 7.89 -14.84
N GLN A 475 -20.76 8.47 -13.66
CA GLN A 475 -20.99 9.90 -13.51
C GLN A 475 -19.73 10.72 -13.82
N ALA A 476 -18.58 10.29 -13.31
CA ALA A 476 -17.29 10.96 -13.51
C ALA A 476 -16.83 10.89 -14.98
N SER A 477 -17.09 9.77 -15.67
CA SER A 477 -16.66 9.51 -17.07
C SER A 477 -17.21 10.51 -18.11
N HIS A 478 -18.07 11.42 -17.71
CA HIS A 478 -18.65 12.48 -18.57
C HIS A 478 -18.23 13.89 -18.15
N GLN A 479 -17.33 14.02 -17.18
CA GLN A 479 -16.95 15.32 -16.60
C GLN A 479 -15.47 15.60 -16.85
N LEU A 480 -15.15 16.75 -17.45
CA LEU A 480 -13.78 17.17 -17.72
C LEU A 480 -12.93 17.36 -16.43
N GLY A 481 -13.59 17.58 -15.29
CA GLY A 481 -12.89 17.70 -14.01
C GLY A 481 -12.07 16.48 -13.59
N ILE A 482 -12.30 15.30 -14.20
CA ILE A 482 -11.48 14.11 -13.95
C ILE A 482 -10.03 14.29 -14.39
N ALA A 483 -9.73 15.19 -15.34
CA ALA A 483 -8.37 15.52 -15.75
C ALA A 483 -7.48 15.96 -14.58
N ILE A 484 -8.09 16.54 -13.56
CA ILE A 484 -7.40 17.04 -12.36
C ILE A 484 -7.84 16.32 -11.07
N GLY A 485 -8.41 15.11 -11.23
CA GLY A 485 -8.81 14.23 -10.12
C GLY A 485 -10.20 14.49 -9.54
N GLY A 486 -11.01 15.36 -10.15
CA GLY A 486 -12.39 15.64 -9.71
C GLY A 486 -13.29 14.41 -9.84
N ASN A 487 -14.05 14.09 -8.80
CA ASN A 487 -14.98 12.94 -8.75
C ASN A 487 -14.33 11.57 -9.00
N LEU A 488 -13.02 11.46 -8.75
CA LEU A 488 -12.29 10.21 -8.68
C LEU A 488 -11.95 9.92 -7.22
N ASP A 489 -12.10 8.66 -6.85
CA ASP A 489 -11.69 8.15 -5.54
C ASP A 489 -10.72 6.99 -5.75
N VAL A 490 -9.48 7.16 -5.33
CA VAL A 490 -8.39 6.19 -5.43
C VAL A 490 -7.72 5.99 -4.09
N SER A 491 -7.04 4.86 -3.93
CA SER A 491 -6.24 4.57 -2.74
C SER A 491 -4.74 4.54 -3.08
N PRO A 492 -3.84 4.68 -2.09
CA PRO A 492 -2.39 4.58 -2.32
C PRO A 492 -1.98 3.33 -3.10
N ILE A 493 -2.55 2.16 -2.80
CA ILE A 493 -2.22 0.93 -3.53
C ILE A 493 -2.64 1.01 -5.01
N MET A 494 -3.80 1.61 -5.33
CA MET A 494 -4.23 1.81 -6.71
C MET A 494 -3.29 2.75 -7.46
N MET A 495 -2.86 3.83 -6.81
CA MET A 495 -1.95 4.79 -7.43
C MET A 495 -0.55 4.20 -7.62
N ALA A 496 -0.01 3.47 -6.63
CA ALA A 496 1.28 2.80 -6.77
C ALA A 496 1.27 1.79 -7.93
N GLN A 497 0.20 0.98 -8.07
CA GLN A 497 0.04 0.05 -9.19
C GLN A 497 -0.11 0.78 -10.54
N ALA A 498 -0.80 1.91 -10.59
CA ALA A 498 -0.97 2.67 -11.83
C ALA A 498 0.30 3.44 -12.24
N TYR A 499 1.25 3.65 -11.32
CA TYR A 499 2.56 4.24 -11.61
C TYR A 499 3.64 3.20 -11.94
N GLU A 500 3.44 1.94 -11.59
CA GLU A 500 4.36 0.83 -11.85
C GLU A 500 4.70 0.66 -13.35
N PRO A 501 3.73 0.71 -14.29
CA PRO A 501 4.00 0.49 -15.72
C PRO A 501 4.95 1.51 -16.33
N PHE A 502 5.08 2.69 -15.75
CA PHE A 502 5.96 3.74 -16.28
C PHE A 502 7.44 3.32 -16.22
N ASP A 503 7.84 2.53 -15.22
CA ASP A 503 9.21 1.99 -15.10
C ASP A 503 9.40 0.59 -15.70
N ASP A 504 8.32 -0.14 -16.00
CA ASP A 504 8.37 -1.49 -16.57
C ASP A 504 7.85 -1.59 -18.00
N ASN A 505 8.24 -0.65 -18.86
CA ASN A 505 7.91 -0.66 -20.31
C ASN A 505 6.40 -0.78 -20.60
N GLY A 506 5.57 -0.25 -19.72
CA GLY A 506 4.11 -0.27 -19.83
C GLY A 506 3.45 -1.55 -19.36
N VAL A 507 4.17 -2.44 -18.68
CA VAL A 507 3.65 -3.65 -18.07
C VAL A 507 3.25 -3.36 -16.62
N GLN A 508 2.03 -3.70 -16.24
CA GLN A 508 1.53 -3.68 -14.87
C GLN A 508 1.58 -5.10 -14.32
N MET A 509 2.15 -5.25 -13.14
CA MET A 509 2.11 -6.49 -12.37
C MET A 509 1.03 -6.40 -11.30
N GLU A 510 0.36 -7.50 -10.99
CA GLU A 510 -0.59 -7.51 -9.87
C GLU A 510 0.15 -7.38 -8.54
N ALA A 511 -0.23 -6.36 -7.74
CA ALA A 511 0.39 -6.15 -6.43
C ALA A 511 0.10 -7.33 -5.50
N HIS A 512 1.14 -7.90 -4.88
CA HIS A 512 1.00 -9.05 -4.02
C HIS A 512 1.95 -8.96 -2.81
N LEU A 513 1.44 -9.41 -1.65
CA LEU A 513 2.20 -9.44 -0.40
C LEU A 513 2.62 -10.87 -0.02
N ILE A 514 1.74 -11.85 -0.21
CA ILE A 514 1.98 -13.23 0.23
C ILE A 514 2.26 -14.12 -0.97
N ASN A 515 3.51 -14.53 -1.13
CA ASN A 515 3.90 -15.50 -2.17
C ASN A 515 3.23 -16.87 -1.96
N LYS A 516 3.22 -17.35 -0.70
CA LYS A 516 2.61 -18.63 -0.32
C LYS A 516 2.43 -18.74 1.19
N ILE A 517 1.46 -19.57 1.59
CA ILE A 517 1.29 -20.02 2.96
C ILE A 517 1.44 -21.54 3.00
N VAL A 518 2.25 -22.01 3.95
CA VAL A 518 2.48 -23.44 4.17
C VAL A 518 2.01 -23.79 5.58
N ASN A 519 1.20 -24.83 5.71
CA ASN A 519 0.73 -25.31 7.02
C ASN A 519 1.79 -26.15 7.74
N ALA A 520 1.51 -26.52 8.98
CA ALA A 520 2.42 -27.30 9.83
C ALA A 520 2.80 -28.69 9.23
N SER A 521 1.96 -29.25 8.35
CA SER A 521 2.25 -30.50 7.65
C SER A 521 3.10 -30.32 6.38
N GLY A 522 3.54 -29.09 6.07
CA GLY A 522 4.35 -28.79 4.89
C GLY A 522 3.54 -28.61 3.59
N GLN A 523 2.21 -28.61 3.67
CA GLN A 523 1.35 -28.43 2.52
C GLN A 523 1.17 -26.93 2.23
N VAL A 524 1.29 -26.53 0.96
CA VAL A 524 0.93 -25.19 0.49
C VAL A 524 -0.59 -25.06 0.48
N ILE A 525 -1.13 -24.15 1.29
CA ILE A 525 -2.58 -23.89 1.42
C ILE A 525 -3.02 -22.62 0.70
N TYR A 526 -2.10 -21.74 0.39
CA TYR A 526 -2.31 -20.51 -0.38
C TYR A 526 -1.09 -20.25 -1.27
N ARG A 527 -1.33 -19.74 -2.46
CA ARG A 527 -0.32 -19.19 -3.39
C ARG A 527 -0.96 -18.09 -4.20
N ASP A 528 -0.28 -16.95 -4.29
CA ASP A 528 -0.76 -15.83 -5.09
C ASP A 528 -0.53 -16.08 -6.59
N PRO A 529 -1.57 -15.95 -7.43
CA PRO A 529 -1.45 -16.05 -8.88
C PRO A 529 -1.08 -14.68 -9.47
N VAL A 530 0.18 -14.27 -9.35
CA VAL A 530 0.66 -12.99 -9.91
C VAL A 530 0.45 -12.96 -11.42
N GLN A 531 -0.18 -11.89 -11.90
CA GLN A 531 -0.47 -11.68 -13.32
C GLN A 531 0.22 -10.42 -13.83
N ALA A 532 0.67 -10.45 -15.09
CA ALA A 532 1.24 -9.33 -15.80
C ALA A 532 0.26 -8.87 -16.89
N LYS A 533 0.11 -7.55 -17.06
CA LYS A 533 -0.77 -6.96 -18.07
C LYS A 533 -0.06 -5.79 -18.76
N GLN A 534 0.03 -5.81 -20.10
CA GLN A 534 0.46 -4.64 -20.87
C GLN A 534 -0.67 -3.61 -20.85
N VAL A 535 -0.45 -2.45 -20.24
CA VAL A 535 -1.47 -1.39 -20.08
C VAL A 535 -1.21 -0.18 -20.98
N MET A 536 0.03 0.05 -21.36
CA MET A 536 0.45 1.08 -22.33
C MET A 536 1.64 0.60 -23.16
N THR A 537 1.99 1.31 -24.22
CA THR A 537 3.18 0.99 -25.02
C THR A 537 4.47 1.35 -24.26
N PRO A 538 5.60 0.64 -24.53
CA PRO A 538 6.90 1.00 -23.98
C PRO A 538 7.31 2.44 -24.30
N HIS A 539 6.89 2.95 -25.47
CA HIS A 539 7.10 4.35 -25.85
C HIS A 539 6.44 5.31 -24.88
N THR A 540 5.16 5.09 -24.60
CA THR A 540 4.38 5.96 -23.68
C THR A 540 4.96 5.93 -22.27
N ALA A 541 5.28 4.75 -21.76
CA ALA A 541 5.91 4.57 -20.46
C ALA A 541 7.23 5.36 -20.36
N HIS A 542 8.11 5.22 -21.35
CA HIS A 542 9.39 5.92 -21.38
C HIS A 542 9.22 7.45 -21.45
N VAL A 543 8.35 7.93 -22.32
CA VAL A 543 8.12 9.39 -22.47
C VAL A 543 7.53 9.96 -21.18
N LEU A 544 6.56 9.28 -20.54
CA LEU A 544 5.98 9.70 -19.27
C LEU A 544 7.03 9.73 -18.16
N THR A 545 7.92 8.73 -18.09
CA THR A 545 9.02 8.69 -17.11
C THR A 545 9.91 9.93 -17.28
N ARG A 546 10.30 10.27 -18.50
CA ARG A 546 11.10 11.50 -18.76
C ARG A 546 10.35 12.78 -18.32
N LEU A 547 9.08 12.88 -18.67
CA LEU A 547 8.25 14.03 -18.28
C LEU A 547 8.10 14.14 -16.75
N MET A 548 7.97 13.00 -16.06
CA MET A 548 7.85 12.97 -14.59
C MET A 548 9.21 13.16 -13.89
N GLN A 549 10.33 12.85 -14.53
CA GLN A 549 11.65 13.31 -14.06
C GLN A 549 11.73 14.85 -14.05
N ASP A 550 11.22 15.52 -15.09
CA ASP A 550 11.18 16.98 -15.13
C ASP A 550 10.31 17.59 -14.00
N VAL A 551 9.25 16.88 -13.57
CA VAL A 551 8.45 17.30 -12.39
C VAL A 551 9.30 17.30 -11.13
N VAL A 552 10.16 16.28 -10.97
CA VAL A 552 11.02 16.13 -9.80
C VAL A 552 12.26 17.02 -9.90
N ASP A 553 12.88 17.10 -11.07
CA ASP A 553 14.13 17.84 -11.21
C ASP A 553 13.92 19.37 -11.22
N PHE A 554 12.82 19.85 -11.81
CA PHE A 554 12.61 21.28 -12.11
C PHE A 554 11.20 21.79 -11.81
N GLY A 555 10.27 20.90 -11.43
CA GLY A 555 8.85 21.21 -11.32
C GLY A 555 8.34 21.20 -9.87
N THR A 556 7.11 20.75 -9.72
CA THR A 556 6.40 20.74 -8.41
C THR A 556 6.89 19.65 -7.45
N GLY A 557 7.65 18.66 -7.92
CA GLY A 557 8.09 17.48 -7.15
C GLY A 557 9.52 17.58 -6.59
N GLN A 558 10.17 18.74 -6.57
CA GLN A 558 11.60 18.89 -6.23
C GLN A 558 11.97 18.34 -4.85
N LEU A 559 11.04 18.32 -3.89
CA LEU A 559 11.30 17.78 -2.56
C LEU A 559 11.46 16.25 -2.55
N ALA A 560 11.09 15.56 -3.64
CA ALA A 560 11.30 14.11 -3.80
C ALA A 560 12.69 13.74 -4.34
N GLN A 561 13.56 14.71 -4.68
CA GLN A 561 14.91 14.44 -5.23
C GLN A 561 15.75 13.62 -4.27
N ILE A 562 16.44 12.60 -4.80
CA ILE A 562 17.39 11.75 -4.07
C ILE A 562 18.74 11.86 -4.77
N GLN A 563 19.75 12.25 -4.03
CA GLN A 563 21.07 12.49 -4.60
C GLN A 563 21.62 11.27 -5.35
N GLY A 564 21.93 11.45 -6.62
CA GLY A 564 22.52 10.42 -7.48
C GLY A 564 21.53 9.41 -8.05
N TRP A 565 20.27 9.40 -7.63
CA TRP A 565 19.23 8.52 -8.16
C TRP A 565 18.40 9.21 -9.25
N GLY A 566 17.97 8.46 -10.26
CA GLY A 566 16.87 8.87 -11.12
C GLY A 566 15.57 8.78 -10.34
N VAL A 567 14.83 9.89 -10.27
CA VAL A 567 13.52 9.94 -9.62
C VAL A 567 12.51 10.54 -10.59
N ALA A 568 11.38 9.89 -10.75
CA ALA A 568 10.25 10.38 -11.52
C ALA A 568 9.00 10.34 -10.64
N GLY A 569 8.10 11.31 -10.80
CA GLY A 569 6.88 11.32 -9.98
C GLY A 569 6.01 12.54 -10.22
N LYS A 570 4.85 12.53 -9.56
CA LYS A 570 3.86 13.60 -9.68
C LYS A 570 3.24 13.94 -8.34
N THR A 571 3.15 15.23 -8.05
CA THR A 571 2.44 15.79 -6.91
C THR A 571 0.94 15.86 -7.15
N GLY A 572 0.15 15.64 -6.11
CA GLY A 572 -1.29 15.80 -6.11
C GLY A 572 -1.76 16.62 -4.91
N THR A 573 -2.66 17.57 -5.15
CA THR A 573 -3.26 18.39 -4.09
C THR A 573 -4.75 18.53 -4.34
N VAL A 574 -5.55 18.35 -3.30
CA VAL A 574 -7.00 18.50 -3.36
C VAL A 574 -7.43 19.57 -2.38
N GLN A 575 -8.06 20.59 -2.91
CA GLN A 575 -8.67 21.67 -2.12
C GLN A 575 -10.06 21.28 -1.62
N TYR A 576 -10.54 21.99 -0.62
CA TYR A 576 -11.93 21.87 -0.19
C TYR A 576 -12.88 22.52 -1.16
N SER A 577 -14.00 21.84 -1.43
CA SER A 577 -15.10 22.47 -2.16
C SER A 577 -15.75 23.56 -1.30
N PRO A 578 -15.97 24.76 -1.84
CA PRO A 578 -16.49 25.90 -1.08
C PRO A 578 -17.81 25.65 -0.34
N GLY A 579 -18.63 24.70 -0.81
CA GLY A 579 -19.93 24.37 -0.23
C GLY A 579 -19.89 23.54 1.06
N LEU A 580 -18.74 22.92 1.42
CA LEU A 580 -18.64 22.01 2.57
C LEU A 580 -18.20 22.71 3.86
N VAL A 581 -17.28 23.68 3.77
CA VAL A 581 -16.65 24.32 4.94
C VAL A 581 -16.60 25.86 4.84
N GLY A 582 -17.38 26.45 3.94
CA GLY A 582 -17.30 27.88 3.59
C GLY A 582 -16.25 28.16 2.52
N ASN A 583 -16.07 29.43 2.17
CA ASN A 583 -15.11 29.82 1.13
C ASN A 583 -13.71 30.01 1.73
N HIS A 584 -12.94 28.94 1.77
CA HIS A 584 -11.55 28.91 2.24
C HIS A 584 -10.65 28.39 1.12
N PRO A 585 -10.24 29.22 0.14
CA PRO A 585 -9.53 28.80 -1.05
C PRO A 585 -8.13 28.21 -0.75
N ASN A 586 -7.59 28.51 0.43
CA ASN A 586 -6.27 28.02 0.84
C ASN A 586 -6.31 26.70 1.64
N TRP A 587 -7.48 26.16 1.92
CA TRP A 587 -7.60 24.91 2.66
C TRP A 587 -7.40 23.73 1.74
N VAL A 588 -6.56 22.79 2.19
CA VAL A 588 -6.20 21.57 1.48
C VAL A 588 -6.73 20.37 2.25
N ARG A 589 -7.45 19.51 1.54
CA ARG A 589 -8.00 18.26 2.05
C ARG A 589 -6.93 17.17 2.10
N THR A 590 -6.21 16.97 0.97
CA THR A 590 -5.23 15.90 0.84
C THR A 590 -4.03 16.34 0.03
N GLY A 591 -2.86 15.82 0.39
CA GLY A 591 -1.61 15.91 -0.36
C GLY A 591 -1.17 14.52 -0.83
N TRP A 592 -0.67 14.41 -2.05
CA TRP A 592 -0.21 13.19 -2.68
C TRP A 592 1.16 13.37 -3.31
N PHE A 593 1.94 12.30 -3.25
CA PHE A 593 3.07 12.13 -4.14
C PHE A 593 3.16 10.66 -4.58
N ASP A 594 3.10 10.47 -5.89
CA ASP A 594 3.23 9.18 -6.55
C ASP A 594 4.50 9.23 -7.39
N GLY A 595 5.48 8.41 -7.03
CA GLY A 595 6.80 8.49 -7.66
C GLY A 595 7.57 7.18 -7.60
N TYR A 596 8.65 7.12 -8.37
CA TYR A 596 9.46 5.92 -8.50
C TYR A 596 10.93 6.24 -8.84
N THR A 597 11.77 5.26 -8.52
CA THR A 597 13.14 5.08 -9.02
C THR A 597 13.16 3.82 -9.89
N PRO A 598 14.24 3.46 -10.60
CA PRO A 598 14.31 2.21 -11.37
C PRO A 598 14.05 0.92 -10.58
N ASN A 599 13.97 1.00 -9.26
CA ASN A 599 13.88 -0.17 -8.39
C ASN A 599 12.61 -0.22 -7.54
N ILE A 600 12.00 0.91 -7.24
CA ILE A 600 10.90 1.01 -6.28
C ILE A 600 9.92 2.08 -6.76
N VAL A 601 8.65 1.72 -6.86
CA VAL A 601 7.52 2.64 -7.02
C VAL A 601 6.80 2.80 -5.69
N GLY A 602 6.40 4.03 -5.35
CA GLY A 602 5.72 4.31 -4.10
C GLY A 602 4.68 5.41 -4.22
N SER A 603 3.58 5.24 -3.49
CA SER A 603 2.52 6.24 -3.34
C SER A 603 2.41 6.64 -1.88
N ILE A 604 2.39 7.94 -1.62
CA ILE A 604 2.09 8.52 -0.30
C ILE A 604 0.91 9.49 -0.42
N TYR A 605 -0.04 9.28 0.47
CA TYR A 605 -1.19 10.13 0.71
C TYR A 605 -1.15 10.66 2.13
N ILE A 606 -1.45 11.95 2.32
CA ILE A 606 -1.59 12.59 3.63
C ILE A 606 -2.88 13.42 3.69
N GLY A 607 -3.53 13.44 4.86
CA GLY A 607 -4.77 14.20 5.09
C GLY A 607 -5.33 13.97 6.47
N TYR A 608 -6.33 14.77 6.84
CA TYR A 608 -7.15 14.48 8.02
C TYR A 608 -8.27 13.51 7.64
N ASP A 609 -8.56 12.53 8.49
CA ASP A 609 -9.69 11.61 8.27
C ASP A 609 -11.02 12.36 8.27
N VAL A 610 -11.15 13.33 9.17
CA VAL A 610 -12.30 14.24 9.27
C VAL A 610 -11.80 15.67 9.28
N THR A 611 -12.22 16.43 8.28
CA THR A 611 -11.87 17.84 8.19
C THR A 611 -12.87 18.69 8.92
N THR A 612 -12.35 19.59 9.72
CA THR A 612 -13.11 20.62 10.44
C THR A 612 -12.40 21.97 10.27
N PRO A 613 -13.02 23.09 10.65
CA PRO A 613 -12.32 24.36 10.69
C PRO A 613 -11.06 24.36 11.54
N GLU A 614 -10.99 23.51 12.57
CA GLU A 614 -9.84 23.35 13.46
C GLU A 614 -8.80 22.36 12.91
N HIS A 615 -9.20 21.43 12.03
CA HIS A 615 -8.35 20.36 11.50
C HIS A 615 -8.39 20.40 9.97
N HIS A 616 -7.50 21.20 9.40
CA HIS A 616 -7.29 21.33 7.95
C HIS A 616 -5.82 21.60 7.65
N MET A 617 -5.35 21.18 6.48
CA MET A 617 -4.07 21.62 5.92
C MET A 617 -4.25 22.94 5.17
N SER A 618 -3.20 23.73 5.00
CA SER A 618 -3.28 25.03 4.34
C SER A 618 -2.04 25.31 3.48
N TRP A 619 -2.27 25.82 2.26
CA TRP A 619 -1.22 26.31 1.37
C TRP A 619 -0.39 27.49 1.93
N VAL A 620 -0.97 28.26 2.83
CA VAL A 620 -0.31 29.50 3.33
C VAL A 620 0.85 29.18 4.27
N THR A 621 0.74 28.06 4.98
CA THR A 621 1.72 27.67 5.99
C THR A 621 2.60 26.51 5.54
N LEU A 622 2.08 25.67 4.63
CA LEU A 622 2.72 24.43 4.20
C LEU A 622 2.25 24.10 2.78
N ASP A 623 3.11 23.49 1.98
CA ASP A 623 2.70 22.85 0.72
C ASP A 623 2.43 21.36 0.98
N PRO A 624 1.17 20.91 1.18
CA PRO A 624 0.88 19.52 1.54
C PRO A 624 1.34 18.50 0.50
N SER A 625 1.39 18.86 -0.79
CA SER A 625 1.95 17.97 -1.81
C SER A 625 3.48 17.95 -1.76
N GLY A 626 4.11 19.05 -1.40
CA GLY A 626 5.52 19.11 -1.11
C GLY A 626 5.89 18.27 0.12
N ASN A 627 5.11 18.34 1.20
CA ASN A 627 5.30 17.47 2.36
C ASN A 627 5.16 15.98 1.99
N ALA A 628 4.16 15.59 1.17
CA ALA A 628 4.03 14.21 0.71
C ALA A 628 5.25 13.76 -0.11
N ALA A 629 5.79 14.64 -0.98
CA ALA A 629 7.01 14.39 -1.74
C ALA A 629 8.25 14.25 -0.85
N GLU A 630 8.35 15.08 0.19
CA GLU A 630 9.43 15.02 1.18
C GLU A 630 9.39 13.72 2.00
N LEU A 631 8.23 13.35 2.53
CA LEU A 631 8.02 12.09 3.25
C LEU A 631 8.31 10.87 2.37
N TRP A 632 7.93 10.91 1.08
CA TRP A 632 8.27 9.88 0.10
C TRP A 632 9.80 9.75 -0.04
N ARG A 633 10.49 10.88 -0.24
CA ARG A 633 11.96 10.94 -0.29
C ARG A 633 12.58 10.34 0.98
N ASP A 634 12.05 10.68 2.14
CA ASP A 634 12.60 10.23 3.42
C ASP A 634 12.46 8.71 3.61
N VAL A 635 11.35 8.13 3.14
CA VAL A 635 11.22 6.67 3.05
C VAL A 635 12.26 6.10 2.10
N MET A 636 12.36 6.65 0.88
CA MET A 636 13.25 6.13 -0.16
C MET A 636 14.73 6.25 0.19
N VAL A 637 15.18 7.37 0.77
CA VAL A 637 16.57 7.56 1.22
C VAL A 637 16.97 6.51 2.25
N ASN A 638 16.06 6.20 3.19
CA ASN A 638 16.32 5.17 4.19
C ASN A 638 16.25 3.74 3.57
N ALA A 639 15.32 3.49 2.66
CA ALA A 639 15.13 2.20 1.99
C ALA A 639 16.28 1.86 1.04
N LEU A 640 16.81 2.87 0.34
CA LEU A 640 17.91 2.73 -0.63
C LEU A 640 19.30 2.87 -0.01
N ALA A 641 19.39 3.05 1.32
CA ALA A 641 20.66 3.22 1.99
C ALA A 641 21.62 2.06 1.74
N GLY A 642 22.85 2.38 1.30
CA GLY A 642 23.87 1.38 0.97
C GLY A 642 23.75 0.73 -0.41
N GLN A 643 22.72 1.07 -1.19
CA GLN A 643 22.59 0.65 -2.58
C GLN A 643 23.34 1.59 -3.52
N THR A 644 23.76 1.07 -4.68
CA THR A 644 24.36 1.91 -5.73
C THR A 644 23.27 2.68 -6.44
N PRO A 645 23.37 4.02 -6.54
CA PRO A 645 22.41 4.84 -7.26
C PRO A 645 22.23 4.41 -8.71
N GLN A 646 21.01 4.42 -9.19
CA GLN A 646 20.63 4.04 -10.53
C GLN A 646 19.87 5.17 -11.23
N GLN A 647 20.03 5.26 -12.54
CA GLN A 647 19.30 6.17 -13.42
C GLN A 647 18.34 5.38 -14.28
N PHE A 648 17.25 6.00 -14.72
CA PHE A 648 16.37 5.36 -15.69
C PHE A 648 17.13 5.11 -17.00
N PRO A 649 16.89 3.96 -17.67
CA PRO A 649 17.53 3.68 -18.94
C PRO A 649 17.23 4.78 -19.97
N GLU A 650 18.22 5.20 -20.71
CA GLU A 650 17.98 5.97 -21.91
C GLU A 650 17.27 5.07 -22.92
N GLY A 651 16.02 5.36 -23.20
CA GLY A 651 15.22 4.57 -24.13
C GLY A 651 15.69 4.78 -25.58
N PRO A 652 15.34 3.85 -26.47
CA PRO A 652 15.68 3.94 -27.90
C PRO A 652 14.89 5.03 -28.65
N TYR A 653 14.05 5.77 -27.92
CA TYR A 653 13.14 6.77 -28.52
C TYR A 653 13.83 8.14 -28.52
N PRO A 654 14.27 8.62 -29.72
CA PRO A 654 14.84 9.95 -29.78
C PRO A 654 13.78 10.98 -29.38
N TYR A 655 14.12 11.82 -28.40
CA TYR A 655 13.45 13.10 -28.29
C TYR A 655 13.66 13.83 -29.62
N ALA A 656 12.59 13.87 -30.41
CA ALA A 656 12.44 14.59 -31.66
C ALA A 656 13.70 14.72 -32.55
N THR A 657 13.96 13.74 -33.38
CA THR A 657 14.65 13.96 -34.65
C THR A 657 13.62 14.48 -35.64
N GLY A 658 13.74 15.77 -36.00
CA GLY A 658 13.03 16.34 -37.13
C GLY A 658 12.01 17.42 -36.80
N LEU A 659 12.47 18.55 -36.26
CA LEU A 659 11.78 19.84 -36.49
C LEU A 659 12.19 20.40 -37.83
N PRO A 660 11.25 20.91 -38.66
CA PRO A 660 11.60 21.56 -39.90
C PRO A 660 12.49 22.80 -39.62
N ASN A 661 13.55 22.98 -40.42
CA ASN A 661 14.39 24.14 -40.33
C ASN A 661 13.54 25.43 -40.47
N ALA A 662 13.31 26.09 -39.36
CA ALA A 662 12.70 27.40 -39.35
C ALA A 662 13.77 28.45 -39.76
N ALA A 663 13.37 29.37 -40.60
CA ALA A 663 14.25 30.42 -41.07
C ALA A 663 14.92 31.17 -39.90
N MET A 664 16.25 31.27 -39.93
CA MET A 664 17.05 31.88 -38.89
C MET A 664 16.68 33.36 -38.71
N ASN A 665 16.17 33.66 -37.51
CA ASN A 665 16.13 35.03 -37.04
C ASN A 665 17.55 35.38 -36.54
N THR A 666 18.19 36.41 -37.16
CA THR A 666 19.62 36.69 -37.03
C THR A 666 20.07 37.31 -35.70
N SER A 667 19.18 37.47 -34.72
CA SER A 667 19.54 37.89 -33.37
C SER A 667 19.78 36.67 -32.45
N GLN A 668 21.01 36.50 -31.99
CA GLN A 668 21.37 35.46 -31.04
C GLN A 668 20.59 35.64 -29.70
N PRO A 669 19.63 34.77 -29.36
CA PRO A 669 18.78 34.93 -28.17
C PRO A 669 19.54 34.66 -26.87
N ILE A 670 20.63 33.92 -26.96
CA ILE A 670 21.47 33.53 -25.80
C ILE A 670 22.93 33.80 -26.10
N SER A 671 23.73 34.07 -25.07
CA SER A 671 25.18 34.26 -25.16
C SER A 671 25.87 33.76 -23.89
N GLY A 672 27.19 33.49 -24.00
CA GLY A 672 28.03 33.23 -22.85
C GLY A 672 27.71 31.93 -22.10
N LEU A 673 27.32 30.89 -22.83
CA LEU A 673 27.09 29.55 -22.28
C LEU A 673 28.38 29.01 -21.61
N GLN A 674 28.29 28.62 -20.37
CA GLN A 674 29.36 28.05 -19.57
C GLN A 674 28.85 26.79 -18.88
N ALA A 675 29.75 25.80 -18.73
CA ALA A 675 29.51 24.61 -17.93
C ALA A 675 30.49 24.56 -16.77
N SER A 676 30.02 24.18 -15.59
CA SER A 676 30.85 23.95 -14.41
C SER A 676 30.44 22.66 -13.72
N TYR A 677 31.41 21.91 -13.22
CA TYR A 677 31.15 20.67 -12.50
C TYR A 677 31.15 20.93 -10.99
N ASN A 678 30.07 20.52 -10.33
CA ASN A 678 29.93 20.54 -8.88
C ASN A 678 30.28 19.15 -8.32
N ALA A 679 31.48 19.00 -7.79
CA ALA A 679 31.97 17.72 -7.29
C ALA A 679 31.26 17.24 -6.03
N SER A 680 30.68 18.13 -5.23
CA SER A 680 29.96 17.74 -4.00
C SER A 680 28.58 17.12 -4.29
N GLN A 681 27.97 17.46 -5.42
CA GLN A 681 26.65 16.96 -5.84
C GLN A 681 26.73 16.09 -7.10
N ASN A 682 27.93 15.86 -7.64
CA ASN A 682 28.17 15.09 -8.87
C ASN A 682 27.27 15.54 -10.03
N GLN A 683 27.25 16.85 -10.31
CA GLN A 683 26.37 17.43 -11.32
C GLN A 683 27.10 18.50 -12.16
N VAL A 684 26.66 18.69 -13.39
CA VAL A 684 27.11 19.79 -14.25
C VAL A 684 26.07 20.91 -14.19
N ILE A 685 26.53 22.13 -13.95
CA ILE A 685 25.71 23.35 -13.95
C ILE A 685 26.03 24.13 -15.21
N LEU A 686 25.01 24.37 -16.03
CA LEU A 686 25.07 25.22 -17.19
C LEU A 686 24.53 26.60 -16.84
N ASN A 687 25.23 27.65 -17.30
CA ASN A 687 24.80 29.04 -17.15
C ASN A 687 24.97 29.77 -18.46
N TRP A 688 24.01 30.62 -18.81
CA TRP A 688 24.07 31.48 -19.99
C TRP A 688 23.41 32.85 -19.72
N LYS A 689 23.47 33.73 -20.67
CA LYS A 689 22.78 35.03 -20.63
C LYS A 689 21.71 35.07 -21.69
N ALA A 690 20.50 35.49 -21.31
CA ALA A 690 19.46 35.84 -22.27
C ALA A 690 19.76 37.23 -22.89
N ASN A 691 19.70 37.35 -24.20
CA ASN A 691 19.89 38.58 -24.93
C ASN A 691 18.52 39.10 -25.39
N GLY A 692 17.99 40.13 -24.71
CA GLY A 692 16.70 40.74 -25.02
C GLY A 692 15.63 40.50 -23.97
N GLN A 693 14.41 41.02 -24.22
CA GLN A 693 13.27 40.75 -23.35
C GLN A 693 12.85 39.29 -23.48
N ASN A 694 12.70 38.60 -22.37
CA ASN A 694 12.25 37.20 -22.34
C ASN A 694 10.77 37.16 -22.71
N ASN A 695 10.48 36.86 -23.96
CA ASN A 695 9.12 36.82 -24.54
C ASN A 695 8.44 35.46 -24.32
N GLY A 696 8.70 34.79 -23.18
CA GLY A 696 8.13 33.47 -22.90
C GLY A 696 8.90 32.31 -23.55
N TRP A 697 10.14 32.53 -23.99
CA TRP A 697 10.98 31.48 -24.55
C TRP A 697 11.39 30.48 -23.50
N VAL A 698 11.50 29.21 -23.92
CA VAL A 698 12.13 28.14 -23.15
C VAL A 698 13.47 27.79 -23.75
N TYR A 699 14.42 27.38 -22.93
CA TYR A 699 15.74 26.93 -23.38
C TYR A 699 15.76 25.40 -23.34
N GLN A 700 15.99 24.80 -24.51
CA GLN A 700 16.11 23.35 -24.66
C GLN A 700 17.59 22.97 -24.50
N ILE A 701 17.86 21.98 -23.70
CA ILE A 701 19.20 21.49 -23.40
C ILE A 701 19.35 20.08 -23.94
N SER A 702 20.41 19.87 -24.75
CA SER A 702 20.80 18.54 -25.25
C SER A 702 22.23 18.22 -24.82
N ARG A 703 22.53 16.95 -24.63
CA ARG A 703 23.84 16.46 -24.22
C ARG A 703 24.33 15.35 -25.13
N ALA A 704 25.63 15.35 -25.44
CA ALA A 704 26.35 14.21 -25.98
C ALA A 704 27.43 13.79 -25.00
N GLU A 705 27.65 12.49 -24.89
CA GLU A 705 28.62 11.88 -24.00
C GLU A 705 29.74 11.22 -24.82
N ASP A 706 30.98 11.63 -24.59
CA ASP A 706 32.16 10.97 -25.12
C ASP A 706 32.75 10.07 -24.00
N SER A 707 32.39 8.80 -24.00
CA SER A 707 33.01 7.82 -23.10
C SER A 707 34.43 7.53 -23.58
N SER A 708 35.44 8.06 -22.87
CA SER A 708 36.80 7.65 -23.05
C SER A 708 36.99 6.20 -22.66
N SER A 709 36.92 5.26 -23.63
CA SER A 709 37.28 3.88 -23.39
C SER A 709 38.75 3.82 -22.96
N ASN A 710 39.00 3.51 -21.70
CA ASN A 710 40.29 3.05 -21.21
C ASN A 710 40.66 1.77 -21.95
N ALA A 711 41.43 1.89 -23.03
CA ALA A 711 42.12 0.79 -23.68
C ALA A 711 43.32 0.37 -22.83
N SER A 712 43.14 -0.56 -21.92
CA SER A 712 44.24 -1.32 -21.34
C SER A 712 44.30 -2.70 -21.99
N ASN A 713 45.35 -2.87 -22.79
CA ASN A 713 46.07 -4.09 -23.15
C ASN A 713 45.35 -5.44 -22.96
N SER A 714 45.13 -6.11 -24.07
CA SER A 714 45.49 -7.55 -24.17
C SER A 714 45.94 -7.88 -25.60
N ASN A 715 47.23 -8.19 -25.71
CA ASN A 715 47.83 -8.93 -26.82
C ASN A 715 47.11 -10.27 -26.98
N ASN A 716 46.70 -10.69 -28.15
CA ASN A 716 47.34 -11.76 -28.95
C ASN A 716 46.45 -12.30 -30.07
N SER A 717 47.13 -12.48 -31.14
CA SER A 717 47.04 -13.59 -32.12
C SER A 717 46.23 -13.36 -33.39
N ALA A 718 47.04 -13.32 -34.38
CA ALA A 718 46.78 -13.32 -35.81
C ALA A 718 45.94 -14.50 -36.31
N SER A 719 45.14 -14.28 -37.34
CA SER A 719 45.16 -15.10 -38.54
C SER A 719 44.53 -14.37 -39.72
N ASN A 720 45.29 -14.41 -40.81
CA ASN A 720 44.97 -13.95 -42.14
C ASN A 720 43.65 -14.48 -42.72
N THR A 721 42.93 -13.70 -43.45
CA THR A 721 42.63 -13.97 -44.88
C THR A 721 42.17 -12.76 -45.64
N THR A 722 42.76 -12.59 -46.81
CA THR A 722 42.59 -11.63 -47.87
C THR A 722 41.21 -11.58 -48.49
N ASN A 723 40.66 -10.38 -48.85
CA ASN A 723 40.53 -9.94 -50.27
C ASN A 723 39.76 -8.62 -50.39
N ASN A 724 40.43 -7.72 -51.09
CA ASN A 724 40.02 -6.68 -52.02
C ASN A 724 38.57 -6.23 -52.18
N SER A 725 38.25 -4.95 -52.01
CA SER A 725 38.26 -3.97 -53.14
C SER A 725 37.67 -2.61 -52.70
N SER A 726 38.44 -1.58 -53.08
CA SER A 726 38.11 -0.19 -53.53
C SER A 726 37.20 0.70 -52.70
N SER A 727 37.87 1.75 -52.19
CA SER A 727 37.59 3.20 -52.25
C SER A 727 36.27 3.73 -51.73
N ALA A 728 36.39 4.42 -50.64
CA ALA A 728 36.10 5.85 -50.53
C ALA A 728 36.52 6.39 -49.16
N ASN A 729 37.34 7.39 -49.12
CA ASN A 729 37.63 8.22 -47.94
C ASN A 729 36.33 8.76 -47.33
N SER A 730 36.03 8.36 -46.09
CA SER A 730 35.30 9.20 -45.19
C SER A 730 35.92 9.00 -43.80
N SER A 731 36.49 10.07 -43.32
CA SER A 731 36.94 10.22 -41.93
C SER A 731 35.79 9.95 -41.00
N ASN A 732 35.78 8.77 -40.37
CA ASN A 732 34.89 8.45 -39.24
C ASN A 732 35.42 9.17 -37.99
N SER A 733 34.95 10.41 -37.79
CA SER A 733 34.76 10.96 -36.45
C SER A 733 33.43 10.41 -35.98
N SER A 734 33.46 9.51 -34.98
CA SER A 734 32.28 9.10 -34.22
C SER A 734 31.74 10.34 -33.50
N SER A 735 30.83 11.09 -34.14
CA SER A 735 30.07 12.14 -33.48
C SER A 735 29.03 11.45 -32.62
N SER A 736 29.23 11.45 -31.30
CA SER A 736 28.19 11.14 -30.35
C SER A 736 26.98 12.04 -30.63
N SER A 737 25.80 11.45 -30.82
CA SER A 737 24.56 12.17 -31.11
C SER A 737 24.10 12.96 -29.88
N LEU A 738 23.77 14.25 -30.07
CA LEU A 738 23.20 15.09 -29.03
C LEU A 738 21.81 14.56 -28.64
N THR A 739 21.62 14.25 -27.36
CA THR A 739 20.36 13.79 -26.78
C THR A 739 19.75 14.93 -25.98
N PHE A 740 18.45 15.18 -26.13
CA PHE A 740 17.75 16.16 -25.33
C PHE A 740 17.68 15.68 -23.88
N ILE A 741 18.03 16.55 -22.92
CA ILE A 741 18.05 16.22 -21.49
C ILE A 741 17.13 17.10 -20.66
N GLY A 742 16.52 18.14 -21.25
CA GLY A 742 15.55 18.95 -20.55
C GLY A 742 15.38 20.34 -21.13
N GLN A 743 14.48 21.12 -20.56
CA GLN A 743 14.27 22.53 -20.89
C GLN A 743 14.01 23.38 -19.66
N THR A 744 14.29 24.67 -19.73
CA THR A 744 14.07 25.60 -18.62
C THR A 744 13.71 27.00 -19.15
N GLN A 745 13.01 27.80 -18.37
CA GLN A 745 12.83 29.23 -18.62
C GLN A 745 13.94 30.09 -17.97
N ASN A 746 14.72 29.47 -17.07
CA ASN A 746 15.83 30.12 -16.40
C ASN A 746 17.08 30.16 -17.30
N THR A 747 18.02 31.01 -16.99
CA THR A 747 19.33 31.09 -17.66
C THR A 747 20.37 30.16 -17.01
N THR A 748 19.92 29.16 -16.30
CA THR A 748 20.72 28.12 -15.67
C THR A 748 20.00 26.76 -15.80
N PHE A 749 20.79 25.70 -15.89
CA PHE A 749 20.29 24.32 -15.92
C PHE A 749 21.29 23.42 -15.19
N VAL A 750 20.78 22.49 -14.43
CA VAL A 750 21.58 21.53 -13.68
C VAL A 750 21.39 20.14 -14.27
N ASP A 751 22.48 19.50 -14.65
CA ASP A 751 22.49 18.11 -15.10
C ASP A 751 23.10 17.21 -14.00
N PRO A 752 22.28 16.46 -13.25
CA PRO A 752 22.73 15.51 -12.26
C PRO A 752 23.12 14.13 -12.85
N GLY A 753 22.81 13.91 -14.13
CA GLY A 753 23.03 12.62 -14.82
C GLY A 753 24.43 12.45 -15.39
N VAL A 754 25.48 12.99 -14.73
CA VAL A 754 26.86 12.91 -15.24
C VAL A 754 27.66 11.84 -14.50
N VAL A 755 28.46 11.10 -15.27
CA VAL A 755 29.37 10.06 -14.77
C VAL A 755 30.79 10.61 -14.65
N GLN A 756 31.43 10.40 -13.54
CA GLN A 756 32.81 10.83 -13.31
C GLN A 756 33.77 10.12 -14.27
N GLY A 757 34.66 10.89 -14.88
CA GLY A 757 35.61 10.38 -15.87
C GLY A 757 35.19 10.60 -17.34
N ASN A 758 33.92 10.96 -17.59
CA ASN A 758 33.42 11.19 -18.94
C ASN A 758 33.48 12.67 -19.35
N THR A 759 33.50 12.89 -20.66
CA THR A 759 33.41 14.21 -21.26
C THR A 759 32.02 14.41 -21.83
N TYR A 760 31.41 15.55 -21.54
CA TYR A 760 30.07 15.88 -22.01
C TYR A 760 30.09 17.13 -22.87
N THR A 761 29.41 17.08 -24.00
CA THR A 761 29.11 18.24 -24.83
C THR A 761 27.64 18.61 -24.69
N TYR A 762 27.36 19.80 -24.18
CA TYR A 762 26.02 20.34 -24.03
C TYR A 762 25.70 21.32 -25.15
N GLN A 763 24.44 21.28 -25.57
CA GLN A 763 23.87 22.27 -26.48
C GLN A 763 22.66 22.94 -25.81
N VAL A 764 22.60 24.26 -25.85
CA VAL A 764 21.47 25.06 -25.37
C VAL A 764 20.89 25.83 -26.55
N GLN A 765 19.57 25.64 -26.78
CA GLN A 765 18.81 26.26 -27.86
C GLN A 765 17.59 26.97 -27.29
N ALA A 766 17.41 28.25 -27.61
CA ALA A 766 16.17 28.95 -27.34
C ALA A 766 15.05 28.46 -28.26
N TYR A 767 13.86 28.32 -27.69
CA TYR A 767 12.65 27.85 -28.38
C TYR A 767 11.47 28.72 -27.96
N ASP A 768 10.70 29.15 -28.93
CA ASP A 768 9.47 29.93 -28.72
C ASP A 768 8.25 29.00 -28.80
N PRO A 769 7.59 28.71 -27.65
CA PRO A 769 6.44 27.83 -27.60
C PRO A 769 5.24 28.39 -28.41
N SER A 770 5.13 29.71 -28.55
CA SER A 770 3.99 30.32 -29.23
C SER A 770 4.04 30.15 -30.73
N THR A 771 5.25 30.12 -31.31
CA THR A 771 5.49 29.93 -32.75
C THR A 771 5.91 28.51 -33.10
N GLN A 772 6.17 27.68 -32.12
CA GLN A 772 6.72 26.32 -32.28
C GLN A 772 8.06 26.30 -33.03
N GLN A 773 8.87 27.32 -32.87
CA GLN A 773 10.13 27.49 -33.64
C GLN A 773 11.32 27.68 -32.68
N THR A 774 12.48 27.18 -33.11
CA THR A 774 13.74 27.55 -32.48
C THR A 774 14.11 28.99 -32.81
N VAL A 775 14.67 29.70 -31.85
CA VAL A 775 15.06 31.08 -31.94
C VAL A 775 16.58 31.19 -31.93
N GLY A 776 17.14 31.69 -33.03
CA GLY A 776 18.60 31.84 -33.20
C GLY A 776 19.37 30.53 -33.33
N SER A 777 20.69 30.59 -33.26
CA SER A 777 21.56 29.42 -33.33
C SER A 777 21.81 28.84 -31.93
N PRO A 778 21.94 27.50 -31.80
CA PRO A 778 22.30 26.89 -30.53
C PRO A 778 23.71 27.26 -30.10
N LEU A 779 23.93 27.33 -28.81
CA LEU A 779 25.28 27.41 -28.22
C LEU A 779 25.69 26.04 -27.70
N THR A 780 26.98 25.73 -27.83
CA THR A 780 27.57 24.47 -27.34
C THR A 780 28.69 24.74 -26.37
N VAL A 781 28.85 23.85 -25.39
CA VAL A 781 29.96 23.86 -24.44
C VAL A 781 30.33 22.43 -24.08
N THR A 782 31.64 22.16 -23.97
CA THR A 782 32.14 20.85 -23.57
C THR A 782 32.79 20.94 -22.21
N ILE A 783 32.54 19.93 -21.36
CA ILE A 783 33.12 19.82 -20.02
C ILE A 783 33.62 18.40 -19.79
N ASN A 784 34.78 18.28 -19.14
CA ASN A 784 35.30 17.01 -18.65
C ASN A 784 34.97 16.89 -17.14
N VAL A 785 34.27 15.82 -16.79
CA VAL A 785 33.93 15.50 -15.39
C VAL A 785 35.09 14.71 -14.80
N PRO A 786 35.78 15.21 -13.75
CA PRO A 786 36.95 14.54 -13.21
C PRO A 786 36.63 13.12 -12.69
N SER A 787 37.56 12.19 -12.88
CA SER A 787 37.45 10.84 -12.26
C SER A 787 37.59 10.93 -10.74
N ALA A 788 36.89 10.07 -9.99
CA ALA A 788 37.04 9.96 -8.56
C ALA A 788 38.48 9.58 -8.19
N THR A 789 39.17 10.45 -7.46
CA THR A 789 40.47 10.10 -6.87
C THR A 789 40.23 9.13 -5.72
N LEU A 790 40.63 7.87 -5.88
CA LEU A 790 40.67 6.92 -4.79
C LEU A 790 41.66 7.43 -3.71
N PRO A 791 41.30 7.38 -2.43
CA PRO A 791 42.23 7.70 -1.37
C PRO A 791 43.41 6.73 -1.41
N ASN A 792 44.62 7.30 -1.49
CA ASN A 792 45.87 6.56 -1.45
C ASN A 792 45.98 5.77 -0.14
N GLN A 793 45.88 4.45 -0.22
CA GLN A 793 46.15 3.60 0.96
C GLN A 793 47.63 3.67 1.27
N GLY A 794 47.94 4.30 2.40
CA GLY A 794 49.30 4.36 2.93
C GLY A 794 49.91 3.00 3.19
N ASN A 795 51.05 2.76 2.58
CA ASN A 795 51.90 1.63 2.90
C ASN A 795 52.51 1.80 4.30
N GLY A 796 52.24 0.82 5.16
CA GLY A 796 52.98 0.62 6.39
C GLY A 796 54.34 -0.05 6.13
N PRO A 797 55.32 0.08 7.05
CA PRO A 797 56.74 -0.14 6.79
C PRO A 797 57.19 -1.59 7.08
N GLY A 798 58.20 -2.01 6.38
CA GLY A 798 59.05 -3.10 6.82
C GLY A 798 59.57 -4.07 5.75
N ASN A 799 60.74 -4.03 5.21
CA ASN A 799 61.91 -4.72 5.71
C ASN A 799 63.11 -4.71 4.69
N ASN A 800 64.25 -4.57 5.27
CA ASN A 800 65.60 -4.52 4.68
C ASN A 800 66.00 -5.69 3.81
N ASN A 801 66.78 -5.55 2.74
CA ASN A 801 68.24 -5.62 2.66
C ASN A 801 68.74 -5.80 1.20
N PRO A 802 70.04 -5.70 0.92
CA PRO A 802 70.64 -4.83 -0.06
C PRO A 802 71.37 -5.55 -1.24
N GLY A 803 71.75 -4.77 -2.22
CA GLY A 803 72.60 -5.27 -3.31
C GLY A 803 72.90 -4.26 -4.39
N ASN A 804 74.06 -3.74 -4.35
CA ASN A 804 74.76 -2.70 -5.11
C ASN A 804 75.22 -3.20 -6.56
N PRO A 805 75.98 -2.40 -7.28
CA PRO A 805 75.67 -1.49 -8.43
C PRO A 805 76.48 -1.93 -9.68
N PRO A 806 76.97 -1.14 -10.63
CA PRO A 806 76.80 0.22 -11.12
C PRO A 806 76.78 0.32 -12.71
N GLY A 807 76.64 1.53 -13.24
CA GLY A 807 77.13 1.77 -14.59
C GLY A 807 76.61 3.07 -15.29
N GLN A 808 77.39 4.09 -15.15
CA GLN A 808 77.87 5.12 -16.09
C GLN A 808 76.92 5.85 -17.05
N GLY A 809 76.97 7.17 -16.90
CA GLY A 809 76.51 8.22 -17.85
C GLY A 809 77.28 8.31 -19.13
N PRO A 810 77.32 9.35 -19.89
CA PRO A 810 77.35 10.78 -19.51
C PRO A 810 76.71 11.77 -20.53
N ASN A 811 76.81 13.07 -20.19
CA ASN A 811 76.92 14.28 -21.03
C ASN A 811 75.70 15.08 -21.44
N GLY A 812 75.65 16.25 -20.84
CA GLY A 812 74.97 17.44 -21.29
C GLY A 812 75.63 18.11 -22.51
N PRO A 813 75.53 19.39 -22.80
CA PRO A 813 75.24 20.59 -21.96
C PRO A 813 74.42 21.68 -22.74
N GLY A 814 74.08 22.73 -22.02
CA GLY A 814 74.16 24.05 -22.68
C GLY A 814 72.95 24.99 -22.49
N SER A 815 73.11 25.94 -21.67
CA SER A 815 73.00 27.40 -21.81
C SER A 815 71.68 27.98 -22.26
N GLY A 816 71.16 29.05 -21.74
CA GLY A 816 71.61 30.08 -20.96
C GLY A 816 70.50 31.13 -20.72
N GLN A 817 70.68 31.91 -19.72
CA GLN A 817 70.46 33.36 -19.55
C GLN A 817 69.15 33.98 -20.00
N GLY A 818 68.47 34.86 -19.31
CA GLY A 818 68.85 35.64 -18.16
C GLY A 818 67.80 36.73 -17.96
N ASN A 819 67.82 37.26 -16.78
CA ASN A 819 67.49 38.63 -16.41
C ASN A 819 66.05 39.10 -16.47
N GLY A 820 65.41 39.71 -15.57
CA GLY A 820 65.90 40.39 -14.36
C GLY A 820 64.78 41.33 -13.92
N THR A 821 64.95 41.67 -12.66
CA THR A 821 64.44 42.83 -11.96
C THR A 821 63.05 42.81 -11.32
N GLY A 822 63.12 42.68 -9.99
CA GLY A 822 62.11 43.24 -9.09
C GLY A 822 62.34 44.79 -8.93
N PRO A 823 61.76 45.48 -8.02
CA PRO A 823 61.74 45.18 -6.55
C PRO A 823 60.55 45.76 -5.77
N GLY A 824 60.44 45.33 -4.55
CA GLY A 824 60.21 46.23 -3.42
C GLY A 824 58.89 46.24 -2.71
N ASN A 825 58.93 45.61 -1.53
CA ASN A 825 58.96 46.26 -0.21
C ASN A 825 57.64 46.90 0.23
N THR A 826 57.10 46.72 1.40
CA THR A 826 57.59 46.52 2.75
C THR A 826 56.43 46.36 3.73
N THR A 827 56.74 45.61 4.77
CA THR A 827 56.39 45.82 6.21
C THR A 827 54.90 45.66 6.59
N GLY A 828 54.63 45.08 7.69
CA GLY A 828 55.29 44.54 8.81
C GLY A 828 54.35 44.17 9.92
N ASN A 829 54.72 43.17 10.58
CA ASN A 829 54.72 42.96 12.02
C ASN A 829 53.47 42.81 12.87
N ASN A 830 53.40 41.62 13.42
CA ASN A 830 53.46 41.26 14.85
C ASN A 830 52.26 41.62 15.72
N THR A 831 51.77 40.81 16.60
CA THR A 831 52.37 39.88 17.56
C THR A 831 51.22 39.18 18.34
N ASN A 832 51.48 37.94 18.71
CA ASN A 832 51.24 37.27 20.02
C ASN A 832 49.89 37.48 20.74
N GLY A 833 49.27 36.53 21.26
CA GLY A 833 49.63 35.42 22.08
C GLY A 833 48.51 35.11 23.05
N GLY A 834 48.41 33.89 23.45
CA GLY A 834 48.07 33.54 24.82
C GLY A 834 46.69 32.89 25.08
N ASN A 835 46.66 31.59 25.07
CA ASN A 835 45.86 30.78 26.02
C ASN A 835 46.60 30.84 27.40
N PRO A 836 46.02 30.63 28.58
CA PRO A 836 45.18 29.48 28.97
C PRO A 836 44.23 29.72 30.18
N GLY A 837 43.45 28.67 30.51
CA GLY A 837 43.23 28.29 31.92
C GLY A 837 41.85 28.42 32.54
N ASN A 838 41.17 27.34 32.61
CA ASN A 838 40.61 26.62 33.78
C ASN A 838 40.35 27.43 35.07
N THR A 839 39.15 27.35 35.64
CA THR A 839 38.78 26.80 36.96
C THR A 839 37.39 27.27 37.44
N THR A 840 36.60 26.30 37.81
CA THR A 840 35.78 26.12 39.02
C THR A 840 35.28 27.32 39.80
N GLY A 841 33.98 27.25 40.22
CA GLY A 841 33.54 28.01 41.40
C GLY A 841 32.02 28.11 41.56
N ASN A 842 31.54 27.18 42.31
CA ASN A 842 30.31 27.02 43.10
C ASN A 842 29.85 28.32 43.83
N SER A 843 28.51 28.54 43.95
CA SER A 843 27.73 28.68 45.16
C SER A 843 26.48 29.57 45.04
N SER A 844 25.39 28.92 45.35
CA SER A 844 24.29 29.24 46.27
C SER A 844 23.79 30.70 46.37
N SER A 845 22.50 30.93 46.24
CA SER A 845 21.51 31.03 47.30
C SER A 845 20.22 31.72 46.88
N THR A 846 19.15 31.11 47.34
CA THR A 846 17.90 31.61 47.93
C THR A 846 17.03 32.66 47.25
N GLY A 847 15.78 32.26 47.07
CA GLY A 847 14.72 33.07 47.62
C GLY A 847 13.46 33.30 46.80
N ASN A 848 12.45 32.56 47.10
CA ASN A 848 11.10 33.04 47.46
C ASN A 848 10.02 33.13 46.38
N THR A 849 9.06 32.23 46.48
CA THR A 849 7.59 32.36 46.56
C THR A 849 6.84 33.20 45.56
N GLY A 850 5.86 32.58 44.98
CA GLY A 850 4.69 33.25 44.42
C GLY A 850 3.85 32.37 43.48
N SER A 851 2.89 31.58 44.04
CA SER A 851 1.83 30.95 43.28
C SER A 851 0.77 31.99 42.89
N PRO A 852 0.20 31.91 41.70
CA PRO A 852 -1.03 32.67 41.36
C PRO A 852 -2.29 31.83 41.59
N PRO A 853 -3.43 32.48 41.80
CA PRO A 853 -4.67 31.89 42.31
C PRO A 853 -5.56 31.36 41.19
N SER A 854 -6.38 30.35 41.56
CA SER A 854 -7.47 29.77 40.75
C SER A 854 -8.61 30.75 40.54
N PRO A 855 -9.34 30.66 39.39
CA PRO A 855 -10.55 31.44 39.18
C PRO A 855 -11.80 30.69 39.71
N PRO A 856 -12.89 31.41 40.03
CA PRO A 856 -14.06 30.88 40.70
C PRO A 856 -15.09 30.29 39.73
N ALA A 857 -15.88 29.37 40.26
CA ALA A 857 -17.02 28.76 39.60
C ALA A 857 -18.19 29.75 39.47
N PRO A 858 -19.03 29.69 38.43
CA PRO A 858 -20.32 30.41 38.38
C PRO A 858 -21.44 29.48 38.80
N GLY A 859 -22.29 30.07 39.66
CA GLY A 859 -23.51 29.49 40.17
C GLY A 859 -24.63 29.47 39.12
N GLY A 860 -25.54 28.55 39.31
CA GLY A 860 -26.65 28.26 38.45
C GLY A 860 -27.81 29.25 38.57
N GLN A 861 -28.63 29.28 37.53
CA GLN A 861 -30.10 29.43 37.65
C GLN A 861 -30.75 28.85 36.38
N GLY A 862 -31.78 28.03 36.62
CA GLY A 862 -32.48 27.28 35.63
C GLY A 862 -33.47 28.08 34.80
N ASN A 863 -33.90 27.50 33.71
CA ASN A 863 -35.30 27.57 33.25
C ASN A 863 -35.62 26.40 32.27
N SER A 864 -36.82 25.96 32.45
CA SER A 864 -37.49 24.79 31.91
C SER A 864 -37.91 24.89 30.44
N VAL A 865 -37.73 23.77 29.69
CA VAL A 865 -38.62 23.04 28.73
C VAL A 865 -39.42 23.82 27.67
N PRO A 866 -39.58 23.33 26.39
CA PRO A 866 -40.30 22.08 26.14
C PRO A 866 -39.75 21.16 25.05
N VAL A 867 -40.16 19.91 25.20
CA VAL A 867 -40.08 18.75 24.35
C VAL A 867 -40.65 19.01 22.95
N GLY A 868 -39.90 18.65 21.91
CA GLY A 868 -40.37 18.56 20.54
C GLY A 868 -39.93 17.23 19.93
N ASN A 869 -40.90 16.37 19.71
CA ASN A 869 -40.75 15.10 18.96
C ASN A 869 -40.18 15.35 17.55
N SER A 870 -39.13 14.68 17.19
CA SER A 870 -38.82 14.47 15.77
C SER A 870 -38.68 12.98 15.49
N VAL A 871 -39.55 12.59 14.60
CA VAL A 871 -39.78 11.31 13.97
C VAL A 871 -38.54 10.86 13.20
N LEU A 872 -38.10 9.65 13.42
CA LEU A 872 -37.13 8.90 12.58
C LEU A 872 -37.74 8.65 11.19
N PRO A 873 -37.01 8.83 10.08
CA PRO A 873 -37.44 8.30 8.80
C PRO A 873 -37.09 6.82 8.67
N THR A 874 -38.11 6.08 8.28
CA THR A 874 -38.13 4.68 7.92
C THR A 874 -37.25 4.34 6.72
N SER A 875 -36.63 3.16 6.80
CA SER A 875 -35.87 2.42 5.82
C SER A 875 -36.37 2.48 4.37
N ALA A 876 -35.46 2.72 3.44
CA ALA A 876 -35.67 2.52 1.99
C ALA A 876 -35.63 1.03 1.62
N PRO A 877 -36.43 0.59 0.64
CA PRO A 877 -36.51 -0.81 0.22
C PRO A 877 -35.38 -1.18 -0.75
N ALA A 878 -34.93 -2.43 -0.66
CA ALA A 878 -33.94 -3.05 -1.52
C ALA A 878 -34.38 -3.14 -2.99
N PRO A 879 -33.46 -3.09 -3.98
CA PRO A 879 -33.80 -3.19 -5.39
C PRO A 879 -34.13 -4.65 -5.79
N SER A 880 -35.23 -4.80 -6.52
CA SER A 880 -35.72 -6.04 -7.08
C SER A 880 -34.87 -6.52 -8.27
N LYS A 881 -34.58 -7.81 -8.31
CA LYS A 881 -33.92 -8.53 -9.42
C LYS A 881 -34.74 -8.43 -10.72
N PRO A 882 -34.11 -8.33 -11.89
CA PRO A 882 -34.79 -8.38 -13.16
C PRO A 882 -35.21 -9.81 -13.51
N LYS A 883 -36.45 -9.96 -13.94
CA LYS A 883 -37.00 -11.22 -14.52
C LYS A 883 -36.41 -11.45 -15.89
N SER A 884 -35.89 -12.66 -16.13
CA SER A 884 -35.54 -13.17 -17.45
C SER A 884 -36.82 -13.41 -18.27
N SER A 885 -36.94 -12.74 -19.42
CA SER A 885 -37.89 -13.14 -20.46
C SER A 885 -37.20 -14.00 -21.49
N LYS A 886 -37.71 -15.20 -21.63
CA LYS A 886 -37.46 -16.09 -22.81
C LYS A 886 -38.12 -15.48 -24.05
N HIS A 887 -37.33 -15.31 -25.06
CA HIS A 887 -37.69 -15.71 -26.44
C HIS A 887 -36.39 -16.03 -27.17
#